data_d0e513a7d1c8b63292b2a5e6f0fe7a2c
#
_entry.id   d0e513a7d1c8b63292b2a5e6f0fe7a2c
#
_cell.length_a   1.000
_cell.length_b   1.000
_cell.length_c   1.000
_cell.angle_alpha   90.00
_cell.angle_beta   90.00
_cell.angle_gamma   90.00
#
_symmetry.space_group_name_H-M   'P 1'
#
loop_
_entity.id
_entity.type
_entity.pdbx_description
1 polymer ?
#
loop_
_entity_poly.entity_id
_entity_poly.type
_entity_poly.pdbx_seq_one_letter_code
_entity_poly.pdbx_strand_id
1 'polypeptide(L)'
;MKVPMQWIRQYTDIPVTPEEFESAMIMHGTGVEGLDNQNDAVQNVVVGKILSVRKHENSDHMVICSVDVGEDAPIQIVTGAPNVHEGDLVPVAKVGAILPGGVKIKKGKLRGVESDGMCCSGPEIGVPDYLYPSVGDKGLLIFHEDYKPGTDVRPILGVDDTIVDFEILANRPDCLSVWGVAREAAVTLGTQFRKPEIKVETVPGKMDDYVHIDVQDTELCPRYCARLIRNVKIGPSPMWMRKALNAAGVRAINNIVDITNYVMLETGHPMHAFDLAKVKDNHIIVRRANPGETITTLDGKERALTPDMLMIADQTNATGIAGVMGGEESEITEGTTTVLFEIAAFDRTNIRLTTRALGLRTEASGRFERGVCAATCREAADRACQLVNLLNAGEVIDDVYDCYPAPKAEQTVVASVSRINARIGMEIPGEEMVRILNQLSFKATLDGDTLRAVVPEFREDIEGEADLSEEVLRIYGYEHIKSTMLRGETSTGTRNVHMQLADRVGRILSAKGLYEIRNFSFVSPKLIEKLGLGADDPRCNQLKLMNPLGEDTSVMRSTLVPSVLGTVSLNQSRNNETAMLYEIAPVFDVSARKPGDLPHEQPSLCIGAYGDGVDFYLIRDIVIDMLSQFGVQAKIVPGAEPYHHPGRAAKLMAGDRCIATVAELHPNVMQAFEITRRTIIAEVNLEMLCELHTKVGHVCALPKFPAVTRDIALVMEEGTTVGSVLDVIRKTGGALLEKAEMFDIYRGAQLLSGKKSVAFSLTFRNAERTLSDDDVNPLMQKILAACEAECSATLRL
;
A
#
# COMPACT_ATOMS: atom_id res chain seq x y z
N MET A 1 6.84 15.25 -3.47
CA MET A 1 7.83 16.28 -3.08
C MET A 1 7.17 17.65 -3.10
N LYS A 2 7.14 18.32 -1.96
CA LYS A 2 6.51 19.65 -1.84
C LYS A 2 7.43 20.76 -2.36
N VAL A 3 6.96 21.56 -3.31
CA VAL A 3 7.71 22.66 -3.90
C VAL A 3 6.82 23.91 -3.93
N PRO A 4 7.25 25.02 -3.28
CA PRO A 4 6.56 26.30 -3.37
C PRO A 4 6.64 26.86 -4.78
N MET A 5 5.54 27.35 -5.35
CA MET A 5 5.53 27.95 -6.69
C MET A 5 6.42 29.19 -6.77
N GLN A 6 6.50 29.97 -5.71
CA GLN A 6 7.42 31.14 -5.67
C GLN A 6 8.89 30.72 -5.78
N TRP A 7 9.26 29.53 -5.30
CA TRP A 7 10.62 29.02 -5.47
C TRP A 7 10.89 28.58 -6.91
N ILE A 8 9.93 27.89 -7.56
CA ILE A 8 10.04 27.54 -8.98
C ILE A 8 10.16 28.80 -9.85
N ARG A 9 9.39 29.86 -9.53
CA ARG A 9 9.40 31.15 -10.26
C ARG A 9 10.75 31.88 -10.22
N GLN A 10 11.64 31.55 -9.31
CA GLN A 10 13.00 32.08 -9.33
C GLN A 10 13.80 31.59 -10.54
N TYR A 11 13.44 30.41 -11.08
CA TYR A 11 14.17 29.74 -12.13
C TYR A 11 13.43 29.68 -13.48
N THR A 12 12.11 29.87 -13.49
CA THR A 12 11.33 29.92 -14.73
C THR A 12 10.05 30.74 -14.53
N ASP A 13 9.53 31.29 -15.62
CA ASP A 13 8.26 31.99 -15.59
C ASP A 13 7.10 31.01 -15.60
N ILE A 14 6.10 31.25 -14.73
CA ILE A 14 4.85 30.46 -14.68
C ILE A 14 3.70 31.43 -14.98
N PRO A 15 3.33 31.60 -16.26
CA PRO A 15 2.33 32.57 -16.70
C PRO A 15 0.88 32.07 -16.60
N VAL A 16 0.67 30.97 -15.90
CA VAL A 16 -0.62 30.26 -15.77
C VAL A 16 -1.04 30.18 -14.31
N THR A 17 -2.31 29.85 -14.05
CA THR A 17 -2.82 29.61 -12.70
C THR A 17 -2.24 28.33 -12.09
N PRO A 18 -2.28 28.16 -10.77
CA PRO A 18 -1.81 26.92 -10.14
C PRO A 18 -2.48 25.66 -10.68
N GLU A 19 -3.78 25.69 -10.96
CA GLU A 19 -4.57 24.56 -11.48
C GLU A 19 -4.20 24.25 -12.94
N GLU A 20 -3.96 25.28 -13.75
CA GLU A 20 -3.46 25.12 -15.11
C GLU A 20 -2.03 24.58 -15.12
N PHE A 21 -1.21 25.02 -14.17
CA PHE A 21 0.15 24.50 -13.98
C PHE A 21 0.15 23.02 -13.62
N GLU A 22 -0.65 22.62 -12.63
CA GLU A 22 -0.86 21.22 -12.24
C GLU A 22 -1.24 20.36 -13.44
N SER A 23 -2.28 20.78 -14.17
CA SER A 23 -2.76 20.06 -15.36
C SER A 23 -1.66 19.95 -16.44
N ALA A 24 -0.93 21.01 -16.69
CA ALA A 24 0.16 21.01 -17.68
C ALA A 24 1.29 20.05 -17.27
N MET A 25 1.71 20.06 -16.00
CA MET A 25 2.77 19.19 -15.52
C MET A 25 2.38 17.72 -15.61
N ILE A 26 1.14 17.36 -15.20
CA ILE A 26 0.60 16.00 -15.31
C ILE A 26 0.58 15.54 -16.78
N MET A 27 0.08 16.37 -17.67
CA MET A 27 -0.04 16.04 -19.11
C MET A 27 1.30 15.83 -19.78
N HIS A 28 2.39 16.42 -19.24
CA HIS A 28 3.75 16.27 -19.76
C HIS A 28 4.61 15.29 -18.94
N GLY A 29 3.97 14.43 -18.14
CA GLY A 29 4.62 13.29 -17.49
C GLY A 29 5.22 13.55 -16.12
N THR A 30 4.96 14.73 -15.51
CA THR A 30 5.35 15.01 -14.12
C THR A 30 4.13 15.00 -13.24
N GLY A 31 3.94 13.93 -12.45
CA GLY A 31 2.76 13.75 -11.60
C GLY A 31 2.66 14.80 -10.49
N VAL A 32 1.43 15.21 -10.19
CA VAL A 32 1.12 16.10 -9.06
C VAL A 32 0.04 15.42 -8.22
N GLU A 33 0.29 15.26 -6.91
CA GLU A 33 -0.66 14.66 -5.96
C GLU A 33 -1.67 15.68 -5.44
N GLY A 34 -1.30 16.98 -5.45
CA GLY A 34 -2.21 18.04 -5.03
C GLY A 34 -1.57 19.41 -4.94
N LEU A 35 -2.45 20.38 -4.75
CA LEU A 35 -2.10 21.79 -4.52
C LEU A 35 -2.54 22.19 -3.11
N ASP A 36 -1.64 22.82 -2.35
CA ASP A 36 -1.95 23.45 -1.07
C ASP A 36 -1.85 24.98 -1.24
N ASN A 37 -3.01 25.61 -1.44
CA ASN A 37 -3.11 27.07 -1.59
C ASN A 37 -3.19 27.74 -0.22
N GLN A 38 -2.06 28.16 0.30
CA GLN A 38 -1.96 28.80 1.61
C GLN A 38 -2.67 30.16 1.67
N ASN A 39 -2.85 30.86 0.54
CA ASN A 39 -3.57 32.14 0.47
C ASN A 39 -5.01 32.04 1.00
N ASP A 40 -5.65 30.90 0.88
CA ASP A 40 -7.03 30.70 1.30
C ASP A 40 -7.14 30.40 2.80
N ALA A 41 -6.07 29.93 3.41
CA ALA A 41 -6.03 29.55 4.82
C ALA A 41 -5.98 30.77 5.76
N VAL A 42 -5.35 31.87 5.30
CA VAL A 42 -5.21 33.12 6.10
C VAL A 42 -5.64 34.31 5.26
N GLN A 43 -6.73 34.96 5.64
CA GLN A 43 -7.27 36.11 4.93
C GLN A 43 -7.58 37.25 5.88
N ASN A 44 -7.34 38.50 5.46
CA ASN A 44 -7.62 39.71 6.19
C ASN A 44 -6.93 39.79 7.57
N VAL A 45 -5.68 39.28 7.61
CA VAL A 45 -4.77 39.43 8.76
C VAL A 45 -3.69 40.45 8.40
N VAL A 46 -3.53 41.45 9.21
CA VAL A 46 -2.62 42.59 8.96
C VAL A 46 -1.68 42.81 10.13
N VAL A 47 -0.58 43.53 9.89
CA VAL A 47 0.28 44.03 10.96
C VAL A 47 -0.48 45.10 11.73
N GLY A 48 -0.61 44.92 13.04
CA GLY A 48 -1.17 45.95 13.96
C GLY A 48 -0.11 46.43 14.94
N LYS A 49 -0.11 47.74 15.22
CA LYS A 49 0.72 48.34 16.27
C LYS A 49 -0.09 48.55 17.52
N ILE A 50 0.35 48.01 18.63
CA ILE A 50 -0.27 48.22 19.94
C ILE A 50 0.02 49.66 20.42
N LEU A 51 -1.01 50.50 20.46
CA LEU A 51 -0.88 51.88 20.88
C LEU A 51 -0.99 52.06 22.39
N SER A 52 -1.84 51.25 23.03
CA SER A 52 -2.00 51.26 24.48
C SER A 52 -2.53 49.91 24.99
N VAL A 53 -2.15 49.61 26.25
CA VAL A 53 -2.60 48.40 26.95
C VAL A 53 -3.22 48.80 28.28
N ARG A 54 -4.48 48.38 28.51
CA ARG A 54 -5.15 48.63 29.81
C ARG A 54 -5.69 47.33 30.38
N LYS A 55 -5.74 47.21 31.71
CA LYS A 55 -6.27 46.02 32.40
C LYS A 55 -7.77 45.86 32.15
N HIS A 56 -8.23 44.67 31.98
CA HIS A 56 -9.65 44.35 31.83
C HIS A 56 -10.34 44.39 33.19
N GLU A 57 -11.48 45.10 33.28
CA GLU A 57 -12.18 45.36 34.56
C GLU A 57 -12.75 44.07 35.20
N ASN A 58 -13.18 43.11 34.37
CA ASN A 58 -13.82 41.87 34.79
C ASN A 58 -12.95 40.63 34.57
N SER A 59 -11.63 40.79 34.50
CA SER A 59 -10.70 39.67 34.30
C SER A 59 -9.31 39.95 34.86
N ASP A 60 -8.75 38.93 35.52
CA ASP A 60 -7.38 39.00 36.05
C ASP A 60 -6.31 38.69 35.00
N HIS A 61 -6.71 38.08 33.85
CA HIS A 61 -5.78 37.58 32.84
C HIS A 61 -5.92 38.29 31.47
N MET A 62 -6.94 39.13 31.28
CA MET A 62 -7.16 39.80 30.01
C MET A 62 -6.74 41.25 30.07
N VAL A 63 -6.30 41.73 28.91
CA VAL A 63 -6.02 43.15 28.68
C VAL A 63 -6.83 43.66 27.50
N ILE A 64 -7.07 44.94 27.47
CA ILE A 64 -7.77 45.65 26.40
C ILE A 64 -6.71 46.51 25.71
N CYS A 65 -6.50 46.25 24.42
CA CYS A 65 -5.54 46.92 23.57
C CYS A 65 -6.25 47.89 22.62
N SER A 66 -5.66 49.06 22.43
CA SER A 66 -5.94 49.93 21.28
C SER A 66 -4.90 49.61 20.22
N VAL A 67 -5.33 49.26 19.03
CA VAL A 67 -4.43 48.76 17.99
C VAL A 67 -4.63 49.52 16.69
N ASP A 68 -3.55 50.13 16.21
CA ASP A 68 -3.48 50.70 14.85
C ASP A 68 -3.31 49.58 13.82
N VAL A 69 -4.27 49.46 12.94
CA VAL A 69 -4.26 48.46 11.84
C VAL A 69 -4.17 49.10 10.45
N GLY A 70 -3.70 50.36 10.42
CA GLY A 70 -3.56 51.12 9.18
C GLY A 70 -4.87 51.74 8.67
N GLU A 71 -5.91 51.82 9.50
CA GLU A 71 -7.21 52.44 9.22
C GLU A 71 -7.28 53.84 9.85
N ASP A 72 -8.33 54.61 9.51
CA ASP A 72 -8.50 55.98 9.98
C ASP A 72 -8.59 56.10 11.52
N ALA A 73 -8.99 55.03 12.20
CA ALA A 73 -9.07 54.98 13.66
C ALA A 73 -8.55 53.64 14.19
N PRO A 74 -7.90 53.64 15.36
CA PRO A 74 -7.47 52.40 15.99
C PRO A 74 -8.67 51.53 16.43
N ILE A 75 -8.53 50.23 16.38
CA ILE A 75 -9.55 49.26 16.81
C ILE A 75 -9.27 48.78 18.24
N GLN A 76 -10.34 48.39 18.96
CA GLN A 76 -10.24 47.81 20.28
C GLN A 76 -10.18 46.30 20.20
N ILE A 77 -9.19 45.68 20.78
CA ILE A 77 -9.04 44.22 20.85
C ILE A 77 -8.83 43.81 22.31
N VAL A 78 -9.54 42.76 22.73
CA VAL A 78 -9.36 42.11 24.02
C VAL A 78 -8.55 40.85 23.84
N THR A 79 -7.44 40.73 24.57
CA THR A 79 -6.59 39.53 24.50
C THR A 79 -6.22 39.03 25.91
N GLY A 80 -5.99 37.70 25.99
CA GLY A 80 -5.45 37.05 27.19
C GLY A 80 -3.97 36.72 27.10
N ALA A 81 -3.29 37.17 26.06
CA ALA A 81 -1.88 36.89 25.88
C ALA A 81 -1.01 37.61 26.92
N PRO A 82 -0.03 36.92 27.53
CA PRO A 82 0.77 37.48 28.63
C PRO A 82 1.91 38.40 28.17
N ASN A 83 2.25 38.40 26.87
CA ASN A 83 3.41 39.06 26.29
C ASN A 83 3.11 40.34 25.49
N VAL A 84 1.99 41.01 25.79
CA VAL A 84 1.54 42.20 25.07
C VAL A 84 2.07 43.48 25.72
N HIS A 85 2.75 44.34 24.94
CA HIS A 85 3.26 45.63 25.39
C HIS A 85 2.89 46.75 24.41
N GLU A 86 2.90 47.96 24.90
CA GLU A 86 2.74 49.17 24.06
C GLU A 86 3.94 49.30 23.12
N GLY A 87 3.67 49.55 21.84
CA GLY A 87 4.68 49.65 20.78
C GLY A 87 4.87 48.33 19.98
N ASP A 88 4.42 47.18 20.49
CA ASP A 88 4.56 45.93 19.81
C ASP A 88 3.83 45.90 18.45
N LEU A 89 4.51 45.31 17.43
CA LEU A 89 3.90 44.96 16.16
C LEU A 89 3.46 43.48 16.17
N VAL A 90 2.18 43.24 15.93
CA VAL A 90 1.59 41.89 16.03
C VAL A 90 0.69 41.61 14.83
N PRO A 91 0.46 40.32 14.47
CA PRO A 91 -0.56 39.96 13.49
C PRO A 91 -1.95 40.21 14.09
N VAL A 92 -2.80 40.91 13.36
CA VAL A 92 -4.18 41.22 13.75
C VAL A 92 -5.16 40.68 12.72
N ALA A 93 -5.97 39.74 13.14
CA ALA A 93 -7.10 39.26 12.36
C ALA A 93 -8.28 40.22 12.55
N LYS A 94 -8.61 40.99 11.51
CA LYS A 94 -9.73 41.91 11.50
C LYS A 94 -11.06 41.18 11.48
N VAL A 95 -12.16 41.90 11.78
CA VAL A 95 -13.50 41.33 11.58
C VAL A 95 -13.70 40.88 10.13
N GLY A 96 -14.12 39.65 9.93
CA GLY A 96 -14.24 39.01 8.62
C GLY A 96 -12.99 38.20 8.19
N ALA A 97 -11.90 38.23 8.99
CA ALA A 97 -10.73 37.39 8.72
C ALA A 97 -11.06 35.91 8.75
N ILE A 98 -10.33 35.15 7.93
CA ILE A 98 -10.35 33.68 7.91
C ILE A 98 -8.99 33.20 8.42
N LEU A 99 -8.99 32.27 9.35
CA LEU A 99 -7.82 31.64 9.93
C LEU A 99 -7.79 30.15 9.58
N PRO A 100 -6.66 29.45 9.73
CA PRO A 100 -6.54 28.04 9.49
C PRO A 100 -7.67 27.21 10.12
N GLY A 101 -8.16 26.19 9.37
CA GLY A 101 -9.34 25.44 9.78
C GLY A 101 -10.67 26.12 9.49
N GLY A 102 -10.67 27.25 8.75
CA GLY A 102 -11.88 27.99 8.35
C GLY A 102 -12.51 28.81 9.47
N VAL A 103 -11.76 29.13 10.52
CA VAL A 103 -12.21 29.94 11.64
C VAL A 103 -12.43 31.38 11.17
N LYS A 104 -13.66 31.87 11.28
CA LYS A 104 -14.04 33.27 10.90
C LYS A 104 -14.07 34.16 12.10
N ILE A 105 -13.32 35.25 12.07
CA ILE A 105 -13.27 36.27 13.12
C ILE A 105 -14.49 37.17 12.99
N LYS A 106 -15.19 37.30 14.08
CA LYS A 106 -16.41 38.15 14.19
C LYS A 106 -16.22 39.17 15.31
N LYS A 107 -16.88 40.34 15.19
CA LYS A 107 -17.01 41.26 16.31
C LYS A 107 -17.66 40.54 17.51
N GLY A 108 -17.01 40.56 18.65
CA GLY A 108 -17.42 39.83 19.84
C GLY A 108 -17.40 40.65 21.10
N LYS A 109 -17.95 40.08 22.19
CA LYS A 109 -17.80 40.62 23.54
C LYS A 109 -17.13 39.61 24.43
N LEU A 110 -15.98 39.98 24.98
CA LEU A 110 -15.23 39.17 25.94
C LEU A 110 -15.44 39.74 27.34
N ARG A 111 -16.10 38.99 28.19
CA ARG A 111 -16.49 39.41 29.55
C ARG A 111 -17.15 40.83 29.63
N GLY A 112 -17.98 41.16 28.63
CA GLY A 112 -18.73 42.42 28.56
C GLY A 112 -18.04 43.55 27.75
N VAL A 113 -16.74 43.39 27.38
CA VAL A 113 -16.01 44.39 26.59
C VAL A 113 -15.98 43.97 25.12
N GLU A 114 -16.24 44.91 24.22
CA GLU A 114 -16.24 44.67 22.75
C GLU A 114 -14.81 44.46 22.25
N SER A 115 -14.65 43.48 21.33
CA SER A 115 -13.41 43.23 20.63
C SER A 115 -13.70 43.21 19.11
N ASP A 116 -13.03 44.11 18.38
CA ASP A 116 -13.18 44.32 16.93
C ASP A 116 -12.10 43.56 16.12
N GLY A 117 -11.76 42.37 16.56
CA GLY A 117 -10.73 41.53 15.95
C GLY A 117 -10.02 40.67 16.98
N MET A 118 -8.92 40.07 16.57
CA MET A 118 -8.09 39.19 17.39
C MET A 118 -6.61 39.42 17.07
N CYS A 119 -5.80 39.66 18.10
CA CYS A 119 -4.34 39.58 17.98
C CYS A 119 -3.97 38.09 17.97
N CYS A 120 -3.12 37.66 17.02
CA CYS A 120 -2.86 36.26 16.77
C CYS A 120 -1.49 35.79 17.28
N SER A 121 -1.46 34.57 17.78
CA SER A 121 -0.24 33.80 17.96
C SER A 121 0.22 33.15 16.62
N GLY A 122 1.44 32.67 16.56
CA GLY A 122 1.94 31.96 15.41
C GLY A 122 1.07 30.74 15.00
N PRO A 123 0.76 29.82 15.92
CA PRO A 123 -0.09 28.65 15.63
C PRO A 123 -1.49 29.03 15.14
N GLU A 124 -2.11 30.11 15.60
CA GLU A 124 -3.44 30.57 15.14
C GLU A 124 -3.46 30.99 13.68
N ILE A 125 -2.32 31.42 13.13
CA ILE A 125 -2.17 31.79 11.71
C ILE A 125 -1.34 30.78 10.91
N GLY A 126 -1.11 29.56 11.46
CA GLY A 126 -0.41 28.47 10.79
C GLY A 126 1.11 28.64 10.71
N VAL A 127 1.69 29.52 11.52
CA VAL A 127 3.13 29.81 11.56
C VAL A 127 3.77 29.11 12.76
N PRO A 128 4.61 28.09 12.57
CA PRO A 128 5.29 27.40 13.66
C PRO A 128 6.42 28.26 14.26
N ASP A 129 6.76 28.03 15.54
CA ASP A 129 7.77 28.78 16.27
C ASP A 129 9.17 28.74 15.67
N TYR A 130 9.53 27.66 14.98
CA TYR A 130 10.83 27.57 14.31
C TYR A 130 10.91 28.45 13.04
N LEU A 131 9.77 28.81 12.45
CA LEU A 131 9.73 29.71 11.30
C LEU A 131 9.86 31.16 11.77
N TYR A 132 9.04 31.53 12.75
CA TYR A 132 9.11 32.84 13.39
C TYR A 132 9.01 32.65 14.90
N PRO A 133 10.11 32.79 15.65
CA PRO A 133 10.09 32.56 17.09
C PRO A 133 9.08 33.47 17.80
N SER A 134 8.10 32.91 18.44
CA SER A 134 7.18 33.55 19.33
C SER A 134 7.45 33.14 20.78
N VAL A 135 6.92 33.87 21.74
CA VAL A 135 7.17 33.59 23.16
C VAL A 135 6.26 32.46 23.64
N GLY A 136 6.51 31.23 23.13
CA GLY A 136 5.83 30.02 23.55
C GLY A 136 4.36 29.90 23.11
N ASP A 137 3.72 28.77 23.43
CA ASP A 137 2.37 28.39 22.97
C ASP A 137 1.22 29.33 23.42
N LYS A 138 1.46 30.27 24.30
CA LYS A 138 0.42 31.15 24.89
C LYS A 138 0.63 32.61 24.62
N GLY A 139 1.65 33.01 23.83
CA GLY A 139 1.97 34.38 23.50
C GLY A 139 1.53 34.81 22.11
N LEU A 140 1.42 36.10 21.87
CA LEU A 140 1.27 36.67 20.53
C LEU A 140 2.58 36.51 19.77
N LEU A 141 2.50 36.35 18.44
CA LEU A 141 3.63 36.56 17.56
C LEU A 141 3.96 38.04 17.54
N ILE A 142 5.22 38.42 17.86
CA ILE A 142 5.68 39.81 17.87
C ILE A 142 6.69 39.97 16.74
N PHE A 143 6.45 40.89 15.81
CA PHE A 143 7.40 41.18 14.75
C PHE A 143 8.58 41.97 15.30
N HIS A 144 9.78 41.55 14.91
CA HIS A 144 11.05 42.22 15.33
C HIS A 144 11.51 43.25 14.31
N GLU A 145 11.00 43.21 13.10
CA GLU A 145 11.27 44.20 12.06
C GLU A 145 10.19 45.27 12.07
N ASP A 146 10.52 46.42 11.56
CA ASP A 146 9.63 47.60 11.54
C ASP A 146 8.72 47.55 10.30
N TYR A 147 7.51 47.03 10.49
CA TYR A 147 6.48 46.97 9.45
C TYR A 147 5.44 48.06 9.63
N LYS A 148 4.92 48.61 8.53
CA LYS A 148 3.85 49.60 8.57
C LYS A 148 2.54 48.93 9.02
N PRO A 149 1.81 49.47 9.98
CA PRO A 149 0.46 49.04 10.33
C PRO A 149 -0.46 48.90 9.09
N GLY A 150 -1.24 47.85 9.00
CA GLY A 150 -2.10 47.56 7.87
C GLY A 150 -1.44 46.71 6.75
N THR A 151 -0.12 46.46 6.86
CA THR A 151 0.55 45.57 5.91
C THR A 151 0.01 44.13 6.04
N ASP A 152 -0.25 43.47 4.93
CA ASP A 152 -0.66 42.04 4.90
C ASP A 152 0.46 41.18 5.51
N VAL A 153 0.13 40.31 6.45
CA VAL A 153 1.10 39.47 7.13
C VAL A 153 1.53 38.26 6.28
N ARG A 154 0.74 37.85 5.28
CA ARG A 154 1.01 36.63 4.50
C ARG A 154 2.38 36.62 3.83
N PRO A 155 2.77 37.66 3.06
CA PRO A 155 4.11 37.73 2.46
C PRO A 155 5.23 37.82 3.50
N ILE A 156 4.97 38.44 4.64
CA ILE A 156 5.94 38.53 5.74
C ILE A 156 6.24 37.12 6.30
N LEU A 157 5.20 36.33 6.51
CA LEU A 157 5.27 35.00 7.14
C LEU A 157 5.43 33.84 6.18
N GLY A 158 5.31 34.10 4.87
CA GLY A 158 5.43 33.06 3.83
C GLY A 158 4.23 32.10 3.83
N VAL A 159 3.04 32.63 4.05
CA VAL A 159 1.77 31.90 3.94
C VAL A 159 0.92 32.46 2.78
N ASP A 160 1.57 32.92 1.73
CA ASP A 160 0.99 33.51 0.53
C ASP A 160 1.37 32.73 -0.75
N ASP A 161 1.81 31.49 -0.63
CA ASP A 161 2.24 30.67 -1.75
C ASP A 161 1.26 29.52 -2.02
N THR A 162 1.35 28.93 -3.19
CA THR A 162 0.77 27.64 -3.52
C THR A 162 1.88 26.61 -3.51
N ILE A 163 1.74 25.59 -2.68
CA ILE A 163 2.67 24.48 -2.60
C ILE A 163 2.16 23.36 -3.51
N VAL A 164 2.99 22.94 -4.46
CA VAL A 164 2.72 21.83 -5.35
C VAL A 164 3.36 20.59 -4.77
N ASP A 165 2.56 19.54 -4.54
CA ASP A 165 3.08 18.23 -4.12
C ASP A 165 3.28 17.34 -5.33
N PHE A 166 4.54 17.21 -5.76
CA PHE A 166 4.91 16.41 -6.93
C PHE A 166 5.09 14.93 -6.58
N GLU A 167 4.49 14.06 -7.39
CA GLU A 167 4.76 12.63 -7.41
C GLU A 167 5.96 12.34 -8.31
N ILE A 168 7.14 12.25 -7.73
CA ILE A 168 8.37 11.98 -8.48
C ILE A 168 8.66 10.48 -8.51
N LEU A 169 8.59 9.88 -9.69
CA LEU A 169 8.85 8.47 -9.92
C LEU A 169 10.36 8.14 -9.80
N ALA A 170 10.66 6.86 -9.62
CA ALA A 170 12.03 6.41 -9.36
C ALA A 170 13.01 6.65 -10.53
N ASN A 171 12.50 6.72 -11.76
CA ASN A 171 13.30 7.00 -12.96
C ASN A 171 13.68 8.47 -13.13
N ARG A 172 13.05 9.40 -12.37
CA ARG A 172 13.29 10.84 -12.48
C ARG A 172 13.88 11.44 -11.19
N PRO A 173 15.05 10.93 -10.71
CA PRO A 173 15.70 11.48 -9.52
C PRO A 173 16.11 12.95 -9.67
N ASP A 174 16.38 13.42 -10.88
CA ASP A 174 16.65 14.82 -11.21
C ASP A 174 15.52 15.77 -10.77
N CYS A 175 14.26 15.31 -10.82
CA CYS A 175 13.08 16.07 -10.37
C CYS A 175 12.88 16.05 -8.84
N LEU A 176 13.70 15.33 -8.05
CA LEU A 176 13.73 15.48 -6.59
C LEU A 176 14.43 16.77 -6.15
N SER A 177 14.31 17.80 -6.98
CA SER A 177 14.92 19.12 -6.78
C SER A 177 14.06 20.23 -7.39
N VAL A 178 14.17 21.42 -6.82
CA VAL A 178 13.51 22.62 -7.39
C VAL A 178 14.05 22.93 -8.79
N TRP A 179 15.36 22.78 -9.02
CA TRP A 179 15.94 22.96 -10.37
C TRP A 179 15.42 21.95 -11.39
N GLY A 180 15.27 20.69 -11.01
CA GLY A 180 14.71 19.66 -11.87
C GLY A 180 13.27 19.96 -12.26
N VAL A 181 12.44 20.25 -11.24
CA VAL A 181 11.04 20.65 -11.47
C VAL A 181 10.94 21.92 -12.31
N ALA A 182 11.79 22.94 -12.05
CA ALA A 182 11.79 24.17 -12.82
C ALA A 182 12.21 23.97 -14.28
N ARG A 183 13.14 23.04 -14.56
CA ARG A 183 13.49 22.63 -15.95
C ARG A 183 12.29 22.01 -16.66
N GLU A 184 11.63 21.08 -16.00
CA GLU A 184 10.42 20.44 -16.56
C GLU A 184 9.31 21.46 -16.77
N ALA A 185 9.06 22.33 -15.80
CA ALA A 185 8.08 23.41 -15.90
C ALA A 185 8.40 24.37 -17.07
N ALA A 186 9.67 24.70 -17.26
CA ALA A 186 10.09 25.57 -18.35
C ALA A 186 9.76 24.95 -19.72
N VAL A 187 10.07 23.68 -19.92
CA VAL A 187 9.76 22.96 -21.16
C VAL A 187 8.25 22.80 -21.36
N THR A 188 7.55 22.39 -20.32
CA THR A 188 6.09 22.19 -20.30
C THR A 188 5.32 23.46 -20.68
N LEU A 189 5.76 24.62 -20.13
CA LEU A 189 5.10 25.92 -20.37
C LEU A 189 5.69 26.71 -21.55
N GLY A 190 6.70 26.17 -22.23
CA GLY A 190 7.39 26.86 -23.32
C GLY A 190 8.15 28.11 -22.85
N THR A 191 8.58 28.16 -21.61
CA THR A 191 9.37 29.24 -21.01
C THR A 191 10.86 28.86 -20.95
N GLN A 192 11.69 29.67 -20.33
CA GLN A 192 13.11 29.42 -20.23
C GLN A 192 13.56 29.12 -18.81
N PHE A 193 14.29 28.02 -18.61
CA PHE A 193 14.96 27.74 -17.33
C PHE A 193 16.18 28.64 -17.18
N ARG A 194 16.26 29.34 -16.04
CA ARG A 194 17.32 30.27 -15.68
C ARG A 194 18.10 29.75 -14.48
N LYS A 195 19.22 29.11 -14.75
CA LYS A 195 20.11 28.65 -13.69
C LYS A 195 20.84 29.86 -13.07
N PRO A 196 20.94 29.98 -11.73
CA PRO A 196 21.65 31.06 -11.10
C PRO A 196 23.14 30.96 -11.38
N GLU A 197 23.79 32.09 -11.55
CA GLU A 197 25.26 32.15 -11.62
C GLU A 197 25.86 31.93 -10.24
N ILE A 198 26.71 30.90 -10.12
CA ILE A 198 27.35 30.57 -8.85
C ILE A 198 28.73 31.23 -8.79
N LYS A 199 28.87 32.19 -7.90
CA LYS A 199 30.14 32.85 -7.60
C LYS A 199 30.48 32.69 -6.14
N VAL A 200 31.66 32.15 -5.87
CA VAL A 200 32.15 31.92 -4.50
C VAL A 200 33.27 32.89 -4.20
N GLU A 201 33.10 33.71 -3.19
CA GLU A 201 34.18 34.53 -2.64
C GLU A 201 35.02 33.66 -1.69
N THR A 202 36.33 33.64 -1.87
CA THR A 202 37.21 32.76 -1.12
C THR A 202 38.33 33.53 -0.45
N VAL A 203 38.87 32.91 0.61
CA VAL A 203 40.10 33.37 1.28
C VAL A 203 41.19 32.31 1.10
N PRO A 204 42.49 32.70 1.07
CA PRO A 204 43.59 31.77 0.94
C PRO A 204 43.62 30.75 2.07
N GLY A 205 43.85 29.48 1.71
CA GLY A 205 43.97 28.35 2.64
C GLY A 205 44.06 27.03 1.91
N LYS A 206 44.79 26.06 2.45
CA LYS A 206 44.87 24.70 1.90
C LYS A 206 44.03 23.73 2.76
N MET A 207 43.29 22.83 2.09
CA MET A 207 42.48 21.83 2.78
C MET A 207 43.33 20.97 3.71
N ASP A 208 44.51 20.54 3.25
CA ASP A 208 45.44 19.66 4.00
C ASP A 208 45.94 20.27 5.30
N ASP A 209 45.91 21.62 5.46
CA ASP A 209 46.27 22.28 6.70
C ASP A 209 45.19 22.10 7.80
N TYR A 210 44.01 21.67 7.45
CA TYR A 210 42.83 21.58 8.34
C TYR A 210 42.29 20.16 8.49
N VAL A 211 42.20 19.39 7.39
CA VAL A 211 41.59 18.08 7.38
C VAL A 211 42.27 17.17 6.35
N HIS A 212 42.44 15.89 6.75
CA HIS A 212 42.84 14.84 5.84
C HIS A 212 41.61 14.01 5.45
N ILE A 213 41.44 13.69 4.16
CA ILE A 213 40.28 12.94 3.65
C ILE A 213 40.79 11.72 2.87
N ASP A 214 40.31 10.52 3.23
CA ASP A 214 40.68 9.25 2.63
C ASP A 214 39.43 8.51 2.16
N VAL A 215 39.24 8.35 0.86
CA VAL A 215 38.13 7.59 0.27
C VAL A 215 38.60 6.20 -0.08
N GLN A 216 38.34 5.24 0.82
CA GLN A 216 38.82 3.86 0.68
C GLN A 216 37.96 3.00 -0.24
N ASP A 217 36.66 3.26 -0.33
CA ASP A 217 35.72 2.53 -1.18
C ASP A 217 35.16 3.44 -2.27
N THR A 218 35.87 3.53 -3.39
CA THR A 218 35.48 4.35 -4.53
C THR A 218 34.40 3.70 -5.41
N GLU A 219 34.09 2.45 -5.20
CA GLU A 219 32.94 1.78 -5.86
C GLU A 219 31.62 2.21 -5.21
N LEU A 220 31.57 2.24 -3.88
CA LEU A 220 30.39 2.69 -3.15
C LEU A 220 30.30 4.21 -3.00
N CYS A 221 31.41 4.92 -3.14
CA CYS A 221 31.50 6.38 -3.16
C CYS A 221 32.25 6.85 -4.41
N PRO A 222 31.58 6.91 -5.59
CA PRO A 222 32.23 7.25 -6.85
C PRO A 222 32.76 8.69 -6.90
N ARG A 223 32.20 9.61 -6.11
CA ARG A 223 32.73 10.95 -5.93
C ARG A 223 32.50 11.45 -4.52
N TYR A 224 33.55 12.07 -3.97
CA TYR A 224 33.50 12.76 -2.68
C TYR A 224 34.11 14.16 -2.86
N CYS A 225 33.31 15.19 -2.62
CA CYS A 225 33.74 16.58 -2.68
C CYS A 225 33.57 17.22 -1.31
N ALA A 226 34.55 18.01 -0.88
CA ALA A 226 34.47 18.71 0.39
C ALA A 226 34.91 20.16 0.25
N ARG A 227 34.26 21.06 1.03
CA ARG A 227 34.60 22.48 1.17
C ARG A 227 34.77 22.84 2.63
N LEU A 228 35.75 23.62 2.96
CA LEU A 228 36.00 24.07 4.32
C LEU A 228 35.59 25.54 4.51
N ILE A 229 34.90 25.79 5.60
CA ILE A 229 34.47 27.09 6.06
C ILE A 229 35.06 27.35 7.43
N ARG A 230 35.80 28.47 7.60
CA ARG A 230 36.37 28.88 8.87
C ARG A 230 35.67 30.14 9.39
N ASN A 231 35.94 30.47 10.66
CA ASN A 231 35.34 31.64 11.31
C ASN A 231 33.83 31.68 11.20
N VAL A 232 33.22 30.47 11.34
CA VAL A 232 31.79 30.30 11.22
C VAL A 232 31.06 31.01 12.34
N LYS A 233 29.94 31.63 11.98
CA LYS A 233 29.04 32.31 12.91
C LYS A 233 27.69 31.63 12.81
N ILE A 234 27.39 30.82 13.80
CA ILE A 234 26.09 30.14 13.88
C ILE A 234 25.03 31.16 14.31
N GLY A 235 23.90 31.10 13.63
CA GLY A 235 22.76 31.96 13.90
C GLY A 235 21.53 31.53 13.13
N PRO A 236 20.40 32.21 13.30
CA PRO A 236 19.18 31.91 12.56
C PRO A 236 19.37 32.24 11.07
N SER A 237 18.81 31.39 10.21
CA SER A 237 18.74 31.69 8.77
C SER A 237 17.83 32.86 8.48
N PRO A 238 18.08 33.62 7.38
CA PRO A 238 17.20 34.69 6.97
C PRO A 238 15.79 34.17 6.64
N MET A 239 14.79 35.03 6.79
CA MET A 239 13.39 34.66 6.66
C MET A 239 13.06 34.03 5.30
N TRP A 240 13.66 34.50 4.19
CA TRP A 240 13.43 33.93 2.88
C TRP A 240 13.83 32.44 2.79
N MET A 241 14.94 32.06 3.44
CA MET A 241 15.40 30.65 3.47
C MET A 241 14.50 29.82 4.39
N ARG A 242 14.14 30.31 5.56
CA ARG A 242 13.24 29.64 6.49
C ARG A 242 11.86 29.37 5.87
N LYS A 243 11.31 30.37 5.13
CA LYS A 243 10.05 30.22 4.40
C LYS A 243 10.11 29.11 3.35
N ALA A 244 11.16 29.12 2.51
CA ALA A 244 11.36 28.14 1.47
C ALA A 244 11.45 26.71 2.05
N LEU A 245 12.25 26.53 3.10
CA LEU A 245 12.37 25.25 3.81
C LEU A 245 11.06 24.79 4.43
N ASN A 246 10.37 25.69 5.16
CA ASN A 246 9.10 25.37 5.79
C ASN A 246 8.03 24.98 4.77
N ALA A 247 7.92 25.71 3.68
CA ALA A 247 6.97 25.41 2.61
C ALA A 247 7.28 24.07 1.91
N ALA A 248 8.57 23.66 1.84
CA ALA A 248 8.98 22.35 1.38
C ALA A 248 8.87 21.25 2.45
N GLY A 249 8.38 21.57 3.66
CA GLY A 249 8.18 20.61 4.76
C GLY A 249 9.44 20.34 5.60
N VAL A 250 10.47 21.18 5.49
CA VAL A 250 11.72 21.04 6.24
C VAL A 250 11.79 22.09 7.35
N ARG A 251 12.08 21.65 8.57
CA ARG A 251 12.24 22.53 9.72
C ARG A 251 13.59 23.27 9.65
N ALA A 252 13.56 24.59 9.74
CA ALA A 252 14.76 25.38 9.88
C ALA A 252 15.39 25.22 11.29
N ILE A 253 16.71 25.14 11.36
CA ILE A 253 17.49 24.90 12.58
C ILE A 253 18.48 26.05 12.82
N ASN A 254 19.48 26.18 11.97
CA ASN A 254 20.46 27.24 11.97
C ASN A 254 21.00 27.47 10.55
N ASN A 255 21.69 28.60 10.34
CA ASN A 255 22.16 29.02 9.02
C ASN A 255 22.98 27.95 8.27
N ILE A 256 23.85 27.19 8.96
CA ILE A 256 24.71 26.19 8.30
C ILE A 256 23.88 24.95 7.93
N VAL A 257 23.10 24.41 8.85
CA VAL A 257 22.24 23.23 8.59
C VAL A 257 21.16 23.57 7.56
N ASP A 258 20.61 24.78 7.63
CA ASP A 258 19.60 25.24 6.68
C ASP A 258 20.17 25.43 5.28
N ILE A 259 21.44 25.87 5.14
CA ILE A 259 22.14 25.87 3.84
C ILE A 259 22.22 24.47 3.25
N THR A 260 22.56 23.45 4.07
CA THR A 260 22.65 22.06 3.55
C THR A 260 21.30 21.55 3.07
N ASN A 261 20.24 21.79 3.83
CA ASN A 261 18.87 21.42 3.46
C ASN A 261 18.36 22.21 2.23
N TYR A 262 18.66 23.51 2.18
CA TYR A 262 18.26 24.37 1.05
C TYR A 262 18.92 23.90 -0.25
N VAL A 263 20.23 23.62 -0.22
CA VAL A 263 20.96 23.12 -1.40
C VAL A 263 20.46 21.75 -1.83
N MET A 264 20.20 20.86 -0.88
CA MET A 264 19.59 19.54 -1.17
C MET A 264 18.26 19.68 -1.91
N LEU A 265 17.37 20.54 -1.45
CA LEU A 265 16.07 20.77 -2.08
C LEU A 265 16.21 21.51 -3.41
N GLU A 266 17.09 22.50 -3.48
CA GLU A 266 17.31 23.31 -4.67
C GLU A 266 17.91 22.50 -5.82
N THR A 267 18.98 21.73 -5.55
CA THR A 267 19.78 21.03 -6.57
C THR A 267 19.51 19.55 -6.69
N GLY A 268 18.86 18.93 -5.68
CA GLY A 268 18.66 17.49 -5.57
C GLY A 268 19.87 16.75 -4.97
N HIS A 269 20.89 17.48 -4.52
CA HIS A 269 22.13 16.92 -4.03
C HIS A 269 22.21 17.01 -2.51
N PRO A 270 21.99 15.90 -1.75
CA PRO A 270 22.14 15.93 -0.32
C PRO A 270 23.58 16.22 0.09
N MET A 271 23.73 16.96 1.18
CA MET A 271 25.04 17.28 1.74
C MET A 271 25.00 17.24 3.26
N HIS A 272 26.18 17.09 3.87
CA HIS A 272 26.34 17.11 5.31
C HIS A 272 27.33 18.19 5.73
N ALA A 273 27.18 18.66 6.97
CA ALA A 273 28.08 19.61 7.59
C ALA A 273 28.65 19.02 8.88
N PHE A 274 29.97 18.84 8.94
CA PHE A 274 30.67 18.39 10.14
C PHE A 274 31.23 19.60 10.92
N ASP A 275 31.06 19.61 12.23
CA ASP A 275 31.90 20.39 13.12
C ASP A 275 33.31 19.77 13.15
N LEU A 276 34.26 20.37 12.46
CA LEU A 276 35.59 19.81 12.30
C LEU A 276 36.34 19.62 13.63
N ALA A 277 36.05 20.45 14.64
CA ALA A 277 36.65 20.30 15.97
C ALA A 277 36.24 19.01 16.70
N LYS A 278 35.13 18.38 16.25
CA LYS A 278 34.59 17.13 16.79
C LYS A 278 35.04 15.87 15.99
N VAL A 279 35.64 16.07 14.83
CA VAL A 279 36.19 14.99 14.01
C VAL A 279 37.58 14.63 14.56
N LYS A 280 37.73 13.38 14.99
CA LYS A 280 38.97 12.95 15.63
C LYS A 280 40.17 13.03 14.67
N ASP A 281 41.24 13.66 15.16
CA ASP A 281 42.50 13.91 14.41
C ASP A 281 42.29 14.63 13.07
N ASN A 282 41.14 15.34 12.92
CA ASN A 282 40.74 16.02 11.68
C ASN A 282 40.83 15.11 10.43
N HIS A 283 40.46 13.84 10.58
CA HIS A 283 40.60 12.87 9.52
C HIS A 283 39.22 12.26 9.18
N ILE A 284 38.78 12.43 7.96
CA ILE A 284 37.58 11.80 7.41
C ILE A 284 37.99 10.58 6.58
N ILE A 285 37.37 9.44 6.88
CA ILE A 285 37.62 8.17 6.20
C ILE A 285 36.29 7.63 5.67
N VAL A 286 36.18 7.51 4.36
CA VAL A 286 35.01 6.89 3.72
C VAL A 286 35.31 5.40 3.52
N ARG A 287 34.70 4.56 4.35
CA ARG A 287 34.98 3.12 4.44
C ARG A 287 33.70 2.31 4.73
N ARG A 288 33.78 1.02 4.57
CA ARG A 288 32.74 0.12 5.09
C ARG A 288 32.79 0.05 6.63
N ALA A 289 31.64 -0.24 7.25
CA ALA A 289 31.59 -0.46 8.68
C ALA A 289 32.43 -1.66 9.12
N ASN A 290 33.02 -1.58 10.31
CA ASN A 290 33.70 -2.70 10.91
C ASN A 290 32.73 -3.71 11.53
N PRO A 291 33.08 -5.00 11.64
CA PRO A 291 32.24 -5.98 12.31
C PRO A 291 31.94 -5.57 13.77
N GLY A 292 30.63 -5.49 14.10
CA GLY A 292 30.20 -5.12 15.46
C GLY A 292 30.24 -3.63 15.79
N GLU A 293 30.51 -2.77 14.79
CA GLU A 293 30.49 -1.31 14.94
C GLU A 293 29.06 -0.81 15.18
N THR A 294 28.92 0.22 16.02
CA THR A 294 27.66 0.92 16.27
C THR A 294 27.84 2.42 16.07
N ILE A 295 26.74 3.12 15.84
CA ILE A 295 26.71 4.58 15.74
C ILE A 295 25.44 5.13 16.40
N THR A 296 25.56 6.23 17.16
CA THR A 296 24.41 7.03 17.57
C THR A 296 24.16 8.09 16.50
N THR A 297 22.99 8.03 15.87
CA THR A 297 22.61 8.96 14.80
C THR A 297 21.94 10.22 15.37
N LEU A 298 21.80 11.28 14.53
CA LEU A 298 21.23 12.60 14.89
C LEU A 298 19.81 12.53 15.51
N ASP A 299 19.10 11.40 15.39
CA ASP A 299 17.82 11.16 16.05
C ASP A 299 17.97 10.55 17.48
N GLY A 300 19.20 10.51 18.01
CA GLY A 300 19.52 9.99 19.35
C GLY A 300 19.42 8.48 19.50
N LYS A 301 19.38 7.71 18.40
CA LYS A 301 19.26 6.26 18.43
C LYS A 301 20.57 5.56 18.11
N GLU A 302 20.95 4.59 18.95
CA GLU A 302 22.04 3.68 18.66
C GLU A 302 21.63 2.64 17.60
N ARG A 303 22.51 2.43 16.60
CA ARG A 303 22.28 1.53 15.48
C ARG A 303 23.46 0.59 15.30
N ALA A 304 23.17 -0.71 15.22
CA ALA A 304 24.17 -1.73 14.89
C ALA A 304 24.42 -1.72 13.37
N LEU A 305 25.69 -1.72 13.01
CA LEU A 305 26.14 -1.66 11.63
C LEU A 305 26.59 -3.02 11.11
N THR A 306 26.51 -3.21 9.81
CA THR A 306 27.03 -4.40 9.13
C THR A 306 28.13 -4.01 8.14
N PRO A 307 29.11 -4.89 7.85
CA PRO A 307 30.23 -4.61 6.94
C PRO A 307 29.82 -4.22 5.50
N ASP A 308 28.56 -4.45 5.12
CA ASP A 308 28.05 -4.05 3.82
C ASP A 308 27.66 -2.56 3.76
N MET A 309 27.53 -1.90 4.90
CA MET A 309 27.15 -0.50 5.01
C MET A 309 28.34 0.43 4.82
N LEU A 310 28.16 1.48 4.03
CA LEU A 310 29.18 2.53 3.85
C LEU A 310 29.05 3.57 4.94
N MET A 311 30.19 3.96 5.52
CA MET A 311 30.29 4.90 6.63
C MET A 311 31.19 6.06 6.26
N ILE A 312 30.85 7.22 6.78
CA ILE A 312 31.81 8.29 6.99
C ILE A 312 32.32 8.12 8.41
N ALA A 313 33.61 8.04 8.56
CA ALA A 313 34.26 7.73 9.83
C ALA A 313 35.41 8.70 10.10
N ASP A 314 35.83 8.79 11.34
CA ASP A 314 37.11 9.35 11.71
C ASP A 314 38.12 8.23 12.05
N GLN A 315 39.24 8.56 12.69
CA GLN A 315 40.27 7.59 13.10
C GLN A 315 39.78 6.55 14.12
N THR A 316 38.67 6.81 14.81
CA THR A 316 38.20 5.98 15.92
C THR A 316 36.83 5.37 15.68
N ASN A 317 35.87 6.16 15.18
CA ASN A 317 34.49 5.79 15.13
C ASN A 317 33.82 6.18 13.79
N ALA A 318 32.66 5.61 13.52
CA ALA A 318 31.77 6.08 12.48
C ALA A 318 31.14 7.42 12.91
N THR A 319 31.26 8.45 12.07
CA THR A 319 30.71 9.79 12.28
C THR A 319 29.44 10.03 11.48
N GLY A 320 29.09 9.13 10.56
CA GLY A 320 27.86 9.18 9.77
C GLY A 320 27.64 7.91 8.98
N ILE A 321 26.36 7.58 8.75
CA ILE A 321 25.95 6.56 7.77
C ILE A 321 25.86 7.23 6.42
N ALA A 322 26.77 6.90 5.50
CA ALA A 322 26.92 7.57 4.21
C ALA A 322 25.57 7.65 3.48
N GLY A 323 25.15 8.87 3.12
CA GLY A 323 23.94 9.15 2.39
C GLY A 323 22.63 8.87 3.14
N VAL A 324 22.67 8.49 4.43
CA VAL A 324 21.45 8.17 5.21
C VAL A 324 21.27 9.17 6.35
N MET A 325 22.18 9.22 7.31
CA MET A 325 22.06 10.12 8.46
C MET A 325 23.43 10.34 9.13
N GLY A 326 23.73 11.59 9.51
CA GLY A 326 24.92 11.92 10.29
C GLY A 326 24.88 11.37 11.71
N GLY A 327 26.06 11.28 12.33
CA GLY A 327 26.21 10.93 13.75
C GLY A 327 26.02 12.14 14.65
N GLU A 328 25.51 11.90 15.86
CA GLU A 328 25.26 12.93 16.87
C GLU A 328 26.56 13.63 17.32
N GLU A 329 27.66 12.90 17.39
CA GLU A 329 28.94 13.41 17.92
C GLU A 329 29.56 14.55 17.07
N SER A 330 29.30 14.57 15.75
CA SER A 330 29.83 15.56 14.80
C SER A 330 28.85 16.68 14.45
N GLU A 331 27.75 16.81 15.16
CA GLU A 331 26.67 17.78 14.92
C GLU A 331 27.13 19.25 15.05
N ILE A 332 26.60 20.12 14.21
CA ILE A 332 26.82 21.58 14.28
C ILE A 332 26.10 22.13 15.51
N THR A 333 26.84 22.87 16.33
CA THR A 333 26.33 23.51 17.56
C THR A 333 26.61 25.01 17.55
N GLU A 334 26.06 25.74 18.52
CA GLU A 334 26.33 27.19 18.66
C GLU A 334 27.81 27.56 18.80
N GLY A 335 28.63 26.60 19.29
CA GLY A 335 30.06 26.76 19.47
C GLY A 335 30.92 26.43 18.26
N THR A 336 30.32 25.96 17.17
CA THR A 336 31.04 25.54 15.96
C THR A 336 31.71 26.73 15.26
N THR A 337 33.00 26.63 15.00
CA THR A 337 33.80 27.70 14.37
C THR A 337 34.39 27.30 13.04
N THR A 338 34.52 25.99 12.78
CA THR A 338 35.06 25.48 11.51
C THR A 338 34.16 24.34 11.04
N VAL A 339 33.68 24.44 9.81
CA VAL A 339 32.73 23.48 9.20
C VAL A 339 33.36 22.87 7.97
N LEU A 340 33.28 21.54 7.88
CA LEU A 340 33.54 20.82 6.65
C LEU A 340 32.21 20.46 6.00
N PHE A 341 31.93 20.99 4.81
CA PHE A 341 30.82 20.51 3.98
C PHE A 341 31.25 19.27 3.21
N GLU A 342 30.42 18.23 3.29
CA GLU A 342 30.50 17.00 2.52
C GLU A 342 29.44 17.00 1.45
N ILE A 343 29.82 16.75 0.22
CA ILE A 343 28.95 16.58 -0.93
C ILE A 343 29.44 15.37 -1.72
N ALA A 344 28.73 14.26 -1.66
CA ALA A 344 29.20 13.00 -2.25
C ALA A 344 28.13 12.35 -3.13
N ALA A 345 28.55 11.48 -4.02
CA ALA A 345 27.68 10.54 -4.69
C ALA A 345 27.92 9.13 -4.12
N PHE A 346 26.86 8.41 -3.79
CA PHE A 346 26.93 7.08 -3.22
C PHE A 346 26.19 6.06 -4.08
N ASP A 347 26.62 4.79 -4.03
CA ASP A 347 25.91 3.72 -4.74
C ASP A 347 24.47 3.56 -4.26
N ARG A 348 23.53 3.74 -5.18
CA ARG A 348 22.08 3.71 -4.89
C ARG A 348 21.61 2.41 -4.29
N THR A 349 22.22 1.29 -4.69
CA THR A 349 21.85 -0.04 -4.19
C THR A 349 22.29 -0.21 -2.76
N ASN A 350 23.52 0.21 -2.44
CA ASN A 350 24.04 0.19 -1.08
C ASN A 350 23.19 1.02 -0.13
N ILE A 351 22.86 2.26 -0.50
CA ILE A 351 22.00 3.12 0.32
C ILE A 351 20.63 2.48 0.55
N ARG A 352 19.98 1.95 -0.48
CA ARG A 352 18.68 1.28 -0.36
C ARG A 352 18.74 0.06 0.56
N LEU A 353 19.77 -0.76 0.47
CA LEU A 353 19.94 -1.94 1.35
C LEU A 353 20.21 -1.52 2.79
N THR A 354 21.04 -0.49 2.99
CA THR A 354 21.35 0.07 4.32
C THR A 354 20.10 0.64 4.98
N THR A 355 19.31 1.46 4.27
CA THR A 355 18.06 2.04 4.81
C THR A 355 17.04 0.98 5.17
N ARG A 356 16.94 -0.07 4.35
CA ARG A 356 16.05 -1.20 4.61
C ARG A 356 16.48 -2.01 5.83
N ALA A 357 17.77 -2.29 5.96
CA ALA A 357 18.32 -3.05 7.08
C ALA A 357 18.15 -2.32 8.41
N LEU A 358 18.31 -0.99 8.41
CA LEU A 358 18.18 -0.14 9.59
C LEU A 358 16.74 0.33 9.86
N GLY A 359 15.80 0.10 8.93
CA GLY A 359 14.44 0.66 9.01
C GLY A 359 14.44 2.20 9.07
N LEU A 360 15.41 2.86 8.42
CA LEU A 360 15.66 4.29 8.51
C LEU A 360 15.61 4.94 7.13
N ARG A 361 14.60 5.76 6.88
CA ARG A 361 14.46 6.54 5.66
C ARG A 361 14.51 8.02 5.96
N THR A 362 15.31 8.76 5.18
CA THR A 362 15.49 10.21 5.30
C THR A 362 15.30 10.88 3.95
N GLU A 363 15.22 12.23 3.93
CA GLU A 363 15.20 13.01 2.68
C GLU A 363 16.47 12.79 1.85
N ALA A 364 17.62 12.65 2.50
CA ALA A 364 18.88 12.34 1.83
C ALA A 364 18.87 10.93 1.23
N SER A 365 18.54 9.92 2.03
CA SER A 365 18.52 8.53 1.54
C SER A 365 17.50 8.32 0.43
N GLY A 366 16.36 8.99 0.49
CA GLY A 366 15.33 8.95 -0.56
C GLY A 366 15.82 9.47 -1.92
N ARG A 367 16.81 10.38 -1.92
CA ARG A 367 17.49 10.86 -3.16
C ARG A 367 18.60 9.90 -3.60
N PHE A 368 19.49 9.52 -2.68
CA PHE A 368 20.59 8.62 -3.00
C PHE A 368 20.15 7.24 -3.50
N GLU A 369 19.09 6.65 -2.90
CA GLU A 369 18.56 5.34 -3.33
C GLU A 369 18.01 5.34 -4.77
N ARG A 370 17.63 6.53 -5.29
CA ARG A 370 17.14 6.70 -6.66
C ARG A 370 18.26 7.10 -7.63
N GLY A 371 19.35 7.63 -7.10
CA GLY A 371 20.51 8.08 -7.84
C GLY A 371 20.74 9.59 -7.71
N VAL A 372 21.95 9.98 -7.36
CA VAL A 372 22.39 11.36 -7.31
C VAL A 372 23.58 11.48 -8.25
N CYS A 373 23.48 12.43 -9.19
CA CYS A 373 24.47 12.59 -10.24
C CYS A 373 25.84 13.02 -9.68
N ALA A 374 26.86 12.18 -9.84
CA ALA A 374 28.20 12.47 -9.36
C ALA A 374 28.79 13.74 -10.02
N ALA A 375 28.43 14.05 -11.26
CA ALA A 375 28.97 15.22 -11.97
C ALA A 375 28.56 16.55 -11.31
N THR A 376 27.41 16.61 -10.63
CA THR A 376 26.87 17.84 -10.02
C THR A 376 27.37 18.10 -8.60
N CYS A 377 28.17 17.20 -7.98
CA CYS A 377 28.70 17.37 -6.61
C CYS A 377 29.40 18.72 -6.44
N ARG A 378 30.31 19.07 -7.34
CA ARG A 378 31.09 20.33 -7.27
C ARG A 378 30.20 21.55 -7.33
N GLU A 379 29.20 21.55 -8.19
CA GLU A 379 28.26 22.65 -8.34
C GLU A 379 27.43 22.88 -7.09
N ALA A 380 26.92 21.79 -6.49
CA ALA A 380 26.20 21.86 -5.23
C ALA A 380 27.08 22.38 -4.10
N ALA A 381 28.35 21.96 -4.03
CA ALA A 381 29.34 22.46 -3.08
C ALA A 381 29.58 23.96 -3.23
N ASP A 382 29.79 24.43 -4.45
CA ASP A 382 30.02 25.86 -4.73
C ASP A 382 28.75 26.69 -4.45
N ARG A 383 27.54 26.11 -4.69
CA ARG A 383 26.27 26.78 -4.32
C ARG A 383 26.12 26.94 -2.81
N ALA A 384 26.46 25.93 -2.02
CA ALA A 384 26.48 26.04 -0.56
C ALA A 384 27.44 27.12 -0.07
N CYS A 385 28.64 27.16 -0.64
CA CYS A 385 29.65 28.21 -0.34
C CYS A 385 29.16 29.59 -0.70
N GLN A 386 28.51 29.77 -1.84
CA GLN A 386 27.89 31.06 -2.23
C GLN A 386 26.82 31.46 -1.20
N LEU A 387 26.03 30.54 -0.67
CA LEU A 387 25.06 30.84 0.39
C LEU A 387 25.75 31.22 1.71
N VAL A 388 26.88 30.59 2.06
CA VAL A 388 27.69 30.99 3.22
C VAL A 388 28.16 32.43 3.06
N ASN A 389 28.67 32.82 1.86
CA ASN A 389 29.06 34.19 1.60
C ASN A 389 27.88 35.18 1.68
N LEU A 390 26.73 34.82 1.05
CA LEU A 390 25.52 35.64 1.04
C LEU A 390 25.00 35.92 2.48
N LEU A 391 25.10 34.93 3.35
CA LEU A 391 24.67 35.04 4.73
C LEU A 391 25.72 35.60 5.67
N ASN A 392 26.94 35.89 5.17
CA ASN A 392 28.10 36.23 6.01
C ASN A 392 28.32 35.24 7.16
N ALA A 393 28.04 33.96 6.91
CA ALA A 393 28.04 32.89 7.91
C ALA A 393 29.45 32.33 8.20
N GLY A 394 30.48 32.72 7.42
CA GLY A 394 31.86 32.28 7.58
C GLY A 394 32.71 32.61 6.39
N GLU A 395 33.99 32.20 6.41
CA GLU A 395 34.96 32.42 5.33
C GLU A 395 35.24 31.10 4.61
N VAL A 396 34.99 31.04 3.33
CA VAL A 396 35.24 29.87 2.49
C VAL A 396 36.71 29.87 2.04
N ILE A 397 37.48 28.81 2.26
CA ILE A 397 38.85 28.72 1.71
C ILE A 397 38.83 28.44 0.22
N ASP A 398 39.88 28.83 -0.49
CA ASP A 398 39.98 28.71 -1.95
C ASP A 398 40.28 27.27 -2.43
N ASP A 399 40.82 26.43 -1.56
CA ASP A 399 41.08 25.04 -1.85
C ASP A 399 39.82 24.15 -1.74
N VAL A 400 39.80 23.04 -2.47
CA VAL A 400 38.70 22.10 -2.58
C VAL A 400 39.22 20.68 -2.63
N TYR A 401 38.71 19.82 -1.79
CA TYR A 401 38.92 18.39 -1.97
C TYR A 401 37.88 17.80 -2.93
N ASP A 402 38.33 17.13 -4.00
CA ASP A 402 37.43 16.52 -4.99
C ASP A 402 38.03 15.20 -5.49
N CYS A 403 37.60 14.10 -4.90
CA CYS A 403 37.96 12.73 -5.29
C CYS A 403 36.95 12.18 -6.29
N TYR A 404 37.30 12.14 -7.57
CA TYR A 404 36.47 11.59 -8.65
C TYR A 404 37.33 10.72 -9.57
N PRO A 405 37.70 9.48 -9.12
CA PRO A 405 38.69 8.65 -9.82
C PRO A 405 38.22 8.09 -11.15
N ALA A 406 36.90 7.92 -11.32
CA ALA A 406 36.31 7.36 -12.54
C ALA A 406 35.13 8.21 -13.02
N PRO A 407 35.37 9.38 -13.66
CA PRO A 407 34.30 10.18 -14.23
C PRO A 407 33.48 9.40 -15.27
N LYS A 408 32.14 9.50 -15.16
CA LYS A 408 31.23 8.87 -16.11
C LYS A 408 31.42 9.49 -17.50
N ALA A 409 31.61 8.67 -18.52
CA ALA A 409 31.74 9.14 -19.90
C ALA A 409 30.42 9.75 -20.38
N GLU A 410 30.51 10.75 -21.26
CA GLU A 410 29.35 11.37 -21.91
C GLU A 410 28.60 10.30 -22.72
N GLN A 411 27.32 10.11 -22.42
CA GLN A 411 26.48 9.11 -23.07
C GLN A 411 25.80 9.72 -24.30
N THR A 412 25.89 9.01 -25.42
CA THR A 412 25.18 9.40 -26.65
C THR A 412 24.24 8.28 -27.07
N VAL A 413 22.95 8.58 -27.21
CA VAL A 413 21.95 7.67 -27.76
C VAL A 413 21.74 7.99 -29.23
N VAL A 414 21.79 6.95 -30.07
CA VAL A 414 21.54 7.04 -31.53
C VAL A 414 20.22 6.32 -31.82
N ALA A 415 19.29 7.01 -32.40
CA ALA A 415 17.95 6.55 -32.71
C ALA A 415 17.56 6.80 -34.17
N SER A 416 16.51 6.16 -34.65
CA SER A 416 15.94 6.43 -35.97
C SER A 416 14.60 7.16 -35.81
N VAL A 417 14.42 8.27 -36.49
CA VAL A 417 13.16 9.03 -36.51
C VAL A 417 12.00 8.16 -36.92
N SER A 418 12.16 7.36 -37.98
CA SER A 418 11.11 6.45 -38.45
C SER A 418 10.76 5.36 -37.41
N ARG A 419 11.74 4.85 -36.63
CA ARG A 419 11.47 3.89 -35.56
C ARG A 419 10.81 4.53 -34.34
N ILE A 420 11.21 5.73 -33.96
CA ILE A 420 10.54 6.52 -32.93
C ILE A 420 9.07 6.71 -33.32
N ASN A 421 8.81 7.18 -34.54
CA ASN A 421 7.45 7.37 -35.05
C ASN A 421 6.63 6.08 -35.06
N ALA A 422 7.22 4.97 -35.50
CA ALA A 422 6.56 3.66 -35.46
C ALA A 422 6.23 3.21 -34.03
N ARG A 423 7.09 3.49 -33.06
CA ARG A 423 6.90 3.19 -31.63
C ARG A 423 5.78 4.04 -31.02
N ILE A 424 5.77 5.33 -31.33
CA ILE A 424 4.77 6.31 -30.85
C ILE A 424 3.41 6.06 -31.53
N GLY A 425 3.43 5.61 -32.79
CA GLY A 425 2.22 5.40 -33.60
C GLY A 425 1.70 6.66 -34.28
N MET A 426 2.58 7.67 -34.44
CA MET A 426 2.28 8.92 -35.15
C MET A 426 3.54 9.50 -35.81
N GLU A 427 3.35 10.40 -36.77
CA GLU A 427 4.43 11.04 -37.49
C GLU A 427 4.80 12.39 -36.83
N ILE A 428 5.98 12.45 -36.23
CA ILE A 428 6.58 13.67 -35.69
C ILE A 428 7.81 13.98 -36.55
N PRO A 429 7.97 15.21 -37.07
CA PRO A 429 9.14 15.58 -37.86
C PRO A 429 10.43 15.46 -37.01
N GLY A 430 11.53 15.04 -37.67
CA GLY A 430 12.82 14.88 -36.96
C GLY A 430 13.34 16.18 -36.36
N GLU A 431 13.16 17.33 -37.04
CA GLU A 431 13.52 18.67 -36.54
C GLU A 431 12.76 19.01 -35.26
N GLU A 432 11.50 18.60 -35.14
CA GLU A 432 10.67 18.77 -33.94
C GLU A 432 11.18 17.91 -32.79
N MET A 433 11.58 16.68 -33.07
CA MET A 433 12.22 15.82 -32.05
C MET A 433 13.51 16.45 -31.53
N VAL A 434 14.35 17.00 -32.42
CA VAL A 434 15.59 17.72 -32.04
C VAL A 434 15.25 18.95 -31.18
N ARG A 435 14.23 19.72 -31.57
CA ARG A 435 13.80 20.89 -30.82
C ARG A 435 13.39 20.51 -29.38
N ILE A 436 12.55 19.51 -29.24
CA ILE A 436 12.08 19.00 -27.94
C ILE A 436 13.25 18.51 -27.07
N LEU A 437 14.09 17.65 -27.62
CA LEU A 437 15.24 17.13 -26.87
C LEU A 437 16.20 18.21 -26.42
N ASN A 438 16.48 19.22 -27.30
CA ASN A 438 17.33 20.34 -26.92
C ASN A 438 16.69 21.22 -25.82
N GLN A 439 15.37 21.37 -25.79
CA GLN A 439 14.70 22.06 -24.69
C GLN A 439 14.85 21.29 -23.37
N LEU A 440 14.88 19.95 -23.43
CA LEU A 440 15.14 19.06 -22.29
C LEU A 440 16.64 18.97 -21.93
N SER A 441 17.46 19.85 -22.47
CA SER A 441 18.91 19.94 -22.24
C SER A 441 19.75 18.82 -22.85
N PHE A 442 19.22 18.03 -23.79
CA PHE A 442 20.05 17.16 -24.61
C PHE A 442 20.81 18.01 -25.64
N LYS A 443 21.93 17.46 -26.17
CA LYS A 443 22.56 18.03 -27.36
C LYS A 443 22.18 17.13 -28.54
N ALA A 444 21.00 17.39 -29.08
CA ALA A 444 20.44 16.57 -30.14
C ALA A 444 20.77 17.14 -31.53
N THR A 445 21.10 16.25 -32.50
CA THR A 445 21.36 16.55 -33.90
C THR A 445 20.68 15.53 -34.81
N LEU A 446 20.33 15.94 -36.03
CA LEU A 446 19.68 15.13 -37.03
C LEU A 446 20.54 15.01 -38.29
N ASP A 447 20.69 13.79 -38.82
CA ASP A 447 21.29 13.50 -40.11
C ASP A 447 20.40 12.48 -40.84
N GLY A 448 19.58 12.98 -41.77
CA GLY A 448 18.54 12.16 -42.45
C GLY A 448 17.56 11.56 -41.47
N ASP A 449 17.51 10.24 -41.40
CA ASP A 449 16.66 9.49 -40.42
C ASP A 449 17.39 9.25 -39.09
N THR A 450 18.67 9.62 -38.98
CA THR A 450 19.46 9.35 -37.76
C THR A 450 19.42 10.52 -36.79
N LEU A 451 18.82 10.32 -35.64
CA LEU A 451 18.80 11.23 -34.50
C LEU A 451 19.93 10.84 -33.55
N ARG A 452 20.83 11.76 -33.23
CA ARG A 452 21.87 11.59 -32.21
C ARG A 452 21.60 12.56 -31.08
N ALA A 453 21.49 12.04 -29.85
CA ALA A 453 21.24 12.82 -28.67
C ALA A 453 22.29 12.53 -27.60
N VAL A 454 23.08 13.55 -27.24
CA VAL A 454 23.96 13.47 -26.07
C VAL A 454 23.11 13.70 -24.84
N VAL A 455 23.13 12.73 -23.92
CA VAL A 455 22.31 12.72 -22.72
C VAL A 455 22.87 13.65 -21.67
N PRO A 456 22.07 14.54 -21.05
CA PRO A 456 22.52 15.35 -19.93
C PRO A 456 22.93 14.48 -18.74
N GLU A 457 24.00 14.83 -18.04
CA GLU A 457 24.57 14.03 -16.94
C GLU A 457 23.57 13.73 -15.81
N PHE A 458 22.58 14.61 -15.59
CA PHE A 458 21.52 14.42 -14.57
C PHE A 458 20.38 13.47 -15.00
N ARG A 459 20.33 13.03 -16.28
CA ARG A 459 19.34 12.07 -16.81
C ARG A 459 19.96 10.68 -16.87
N GLU A 460 20.01 10.03 -15.73
CA GLU A 460 20.56 8.67 -15.61
C GLU A 460 19.61 7.58 -16.11
N ASP A 461 18.36 7.95 -16.37
CA ASP A 461 17.27 7.07 -16.84
C ASP A 461 17.28 6.84 -18.36
N ILE A 462 18.01 7.64 -19.11
CA ILE A 462 18.05 7.56 -20.59
C ILE A 462 19.13 6.57 -21.03
N GLU A 463 18.71 5.38 -21.43
CA GLU A 463 19.61 4.31 -21.85
C GLU A 463 19.54 4.04 -23.36
N GLY A 464 18.41 4.31 -24.00
CA GLY A 464 18.19 3.94 -25.40
C GLY A 464 17.12 4.72 -26.14
N GLU A 465 16.81 4.23 -27.34
CA GLU A 465 15.84 4.85 -28.25
C GLU A 465 14.42 4.89 -27.67
N ALA A 466 14.06 3.92 -26.84
CA ALA A 466 12.74 3.90 -26.19
C ALA A 466 12.54 5.10 -25.28
N ASP A 467 13.58 5.44 -24.53
CA ASP A 467 13.55 6.58 -23.59
C ASP A 467 13.49 7.90 -24.34
N LEU A 468 14.24 8.03 -25.48
CA LEU A 468 14.10 9.20 -26.36
C LEU A 468 12.69 9.31 -26.95
N SER A 469 12.03 8.16 -27.27
CA SER A 469 10.65 8.14 -27.76
C SER A 469 9.68 8.68 -26.70
N GLU A 470 9.89 8.32 -25.44
CA GLU A 470 9.10 8.82 -24.30
C GLU A 470 9.28 10.33 -24.14
N GLU A 471 10.53 10.81 -24.12
CA GLU A 471 10.84 12.22 -23.96
C GLU A 471 10.22 13.09 -25.08
N VAL A 472 10.29 12.61 -26.31
CA VAL A 472 9.68 13.30 -27.46
C VAL A 472 8.16 13.31 -27.30
N LEU A 473 7.55 12.16 -27.00
CA LEU A 473 6.10 12.04 -26.94
C LEU A 473 5.47 12.85 -25.81
N ARG A 474 6.04 12.77 -24.59
CA ARG A 474 5.49 13.46 -23.43
C ARG A 474 5.47 14.98 -23.58
N ILE A 475 6.45 15.54 -24.29
CA ILE A 475 6.51 16.99 -24.56
C ILE A 475 5.73 17.37 -25.80
N TYR A 476 5.69 16.50 -26.82
CA TYR A 476 4.85 16.74 -28.00
C TYR A 476 3.36 16.75 -27.66
N GLY A 477 2.94 15.87 -26.73
CA GLY A 477 1.59 15.77 -26.18
C GLY A 477 0.88 14.47 -26.53
N TYR A 478 0.40 13.76 -25.51
CA TYR A 478 -0.38 12.52 -25.65
C TYR A 478 -1.73 12.73 -26.34
N GLU A 479 -2.29 13.95 -26.31
CA GLU A 479 -3.55 14.31 -26.93
C GLU A 479 -3.53 14.22 -28.47
N HIS A 480 -2.33 14.23 -29.06
CA HIS A 480 -2.15 14.05 -30.50
C HIS A 480 -2.24 12.60 -30.95
N ILE A 481 -2.20 11.62 -30.02
CA ILE A 481 -2.33 10.19 -30.34
C ILE A 481 -3.78 9.87 -30.69
N LYS A 482 -4.00 9.42 -31.93
CA LYS A 482 -5.34 9.02 -32.38
C LYS A 482 -5.65 7.60 -31.94
N SER A 483 -6.85 7.40 -31.40
CA SER A 483 -7.35 6.06 -31.09
C SER A 483 -7.42 5.20 -32.34
N THR A 484 -6.86 4.00 -32.29
CA THR A 484 -6.89 3.04 -33.39
C THR A 484 -7.58 1.75 -32.94
N MET A 485 -8.19 1.04 -33.90
CA MET A 485 -8.75 -0.28 -33.65
C MET A 485 -7.63 -1.30 -33.44
N LEU A 486 -7.82 -2.18 -32.48
CA LEU A 486 -6.91 -3.31 -32.27
C LEU A 486 -6.89 -4.18 -33.53
N ARG A 487 -5.70 -4.56 -33.96
CA ARG A 487 -5.45 -5.52 -35.04
C ARG A 487 -4.69 -6.69 -34.48
N GLY A 488 -5.20 -7.89 -34.70
CA GLY A 488 -4.56 -9.12 -34.24
C GLY A 488 -5.32 -10.34 -34.73
N GLU A 489 -4.72 -11.50 -34.62
CA GLU A 489 -5.42 -12.74 -34.84
C GLU A 489 -6.49 -12.93 -33.76
N THR A 490 -7.70 -13.31 -34.22
CA THR A 490 -8.76 -13.64 -33.27
C THR A 490 -8.49 -15.02 -32.66
N SER A 491 -8.40 -15.08 -31.34
CA SER A 491 -8.34 -16.34 -30.62
C SER A 491 -9.63 -16.55 -29.83
N THR A 492 -10.05 -17.81 -29.73
CA THR A 492 -11.12 -18.16 -28.78
C THR A 492 -10.54 -18.13 -27.37
N GLY A 493 -10.93 -17.14 -26.60
CA GLY A 493 -10.57 -17.11 -25.17
C GLY A 493 -11.19 -18.32 -24.47
N THR A 494 -10.36 -19.11 -23.79
CA THR A 494 -10.81 -20.24 -22.99
C THR A 494 -10.47 -19.99 -21.52
N ARG A 495 -11.42 -20.30 -20.61
CA ARG A 495 -11.12 -20.41 -19.19
C ARG A 495 -10.48 -21.76 -18.92
N ASN A 496 -9.58 -21.83 -17.94
CA ASN A 496 -9.04 -23.13 -17.53
C ASN A 496 -10.14 -24.02 -16.92
N VAL A 497 -9.89 -25.32 -16.86
CA VAL A 497 -10.88 -26.34 -16.45
C VAL A 497 -11.40 -26.07 -15.03
N HIS A 498 -10.51 -25.67 -14.11
CA HIS A 498 -10.91 -25.36 -12.71
C HIS A 498 -11.86 -24.18 -12.63
N MET A 499 -11.61 -23.10 -13.40
CA MET A 499 -12.51 -21.94 -13.46
C MET A 499 -13.86 -22.31 -14.07
N GLN A 500 -13.87 -23.12 -15.15
CA GLN A 500 -15.12 -23.58 -15.77
C GLN A 500 -15.95 -24.44 -14.80
N LEU A 501 -15.27 -25.31 -14.04
CA LEU A 501 -15.88 -26.14 -13.03
C LEU A 501 -16.46 -25.29 -11.90
N ALA A 502 -15.70 -24.37 -11.34
CA ALA A 502 -16.14 -23.46 -10.29
C ALA A 502 -17.37 -22.64 -10.71
N ASP A 503 -17.35 -22.06 -11.92
CA ASP A 503 -18.51 -21.32 -12.49
C ASP A 503 -19.75 -22.22 -12.63
N ARG A 504 -19.55 -23.47 -13.03
CA ARG A 504 -20.67 -24.42 -13.18
C ARG A 504 -21.22 -24.84 -11.81
N VAL A 505 -20.36 -25.11 -10.85
CA VAL A 505 -20.76 -25.39 -9.45
C VAL A 505 -21.55 -24.23 -8.87
N GLY A 506 -21.03 -23.00 -9.01
CA GLY A 506 -21.71 -21.80 -8.53
C GLY A 506 -23.11 -21.63 -9.13
N ARG A 507 -23.23 -21.82 -10.46
CA ARG A 507 -24.55 -21.76 -11.13
C ARG A 507 -25.52 -22.81 -10.61
N ILE A 508 -25.05 -24.03 -10.38
CA ILE A 508 -25.89 -25.11 -9.84
C ILE A 508 -26.38 -24.74 -8.44
N LEU A 509 -25.48 -24.30 -7.56
CA LEU A 509 -25.83 -23.95 -6.18
C LEU A 509 -26.76 -22.75 -6.12
N SER A 510 -26.50 -21.70 -6.93
CA SER A 510 -27.38 -20.54 -7.02
C SER A 510 -28.78 -20.91 -7.53
N ALA A 511 -28.89 -21.84 -8.51
CA ALA A 511 -30.18 -22.35 -8.99
C ALA A 511 -30.94 -23.15 -7.92
N LYS A 512 -30.23 -23.68 -6.92
CA LYS A 512 -30.82 -24.37 -5.74
C LYS A 512 -31.18 -23.40 -4.59
N GLY A 513 -30.97 -22.09 -4.79
CA GLY A 513 -31.34 -21.07 -3.83
C GLY A 513 -30.24 -20.72 -2.82
N LEU A 514 -28.98 -21.11 -3.06
CA LEU A 514 -27.86 -20.70 -2.23
C LEU A 514 -27.29 -19.37 -2.70
N TYR A 515 -26.75 -18.59 -1.78
CA TYR A 515 -26.06 -17.33 -2.03
C TYR A 515 -24.56 -17.48 -1.94
N GLU A 516 -23.84 -17.00 -2.95
CA GLU A 516 -22.38 -16.95 -2.92
C GLU A 516 -21.90 -15.89 -1.91
N ILE A 517 -20.92 -16.29 -1.10
CA ILE A 517 -20.21 -15.39 -0.19
C ILE A 517 -18.73 -15.40 -0.51
N ARG A 518 -18.03 -14.34 -0.15
CA ARG A 518 -16.57 -14.23 -0.29
C ARG A 518 -15.98 -13.68 0.99
N ASN A 519 -15.16 -14.49 1.63
CA ASN A 519 -14.44 -14.14 2.83
C ASN A 519 -12.95 -13.89 2.50
N PHE A 520 -12.25 -13.21 3.39
CA PHE A 520 -10.81 -13.01 3.25
C PHE A 520 -10.05 -14.33 3.35
N SER A 521 -8.97 -14.43 2.56
CA SER A 521 -8.04 -15.57 2.65
C SER A 521 -7.11 -15.48 3.85
N PHE A 522 -6.91 -14.28 4.39
CA PHE A 522 -6.17 -14.03 5.62
C PHE A 522 -7.12 -14.07 6.81
N VAL A 523 -6.80 -14.88 7.80
CA VAL A 523 -7.68 -15.13 8.94
C VAL A 523 -6.90 -15.09 10.27
N SER A 524 -7.62 -15.03 11.36
CA SER A 524 -7.03 -15.19 12.70
C SER A 524 -6.67 -16.66 12.95
N PRO A 525 -5.50 -16.96 13.51
CA PRO A 525 -5.14 -18.31 13.93
C PRO A 525 -6.12 -18.87 15.00
N LYS A 526 -6.78 -18.01 15.76
CA LYS A 526 -7.78 -18.41 16.77
C LYS A 526 -9.05 -19.02 16.16
N LEU A 527 -9.32 -18.77 14.89
CA LEU A 527 -10.54 -19.30 14.26
C LEU A 527 -10.49 -20.81 14.05
N ILE A 528 -9.33 -21.38 13.74
CA ILE A 528 -9.18 -22.83 13.56
C ILE A 528 -9.34 -23.58 14.89
N GLU A 529 -8.93 -22.99 16.01
CA GLU A 529 -9.05 -23.55 17.35
C GLU A 529 -10.52 -23.80 17.74
N LYS A 530 -11.42 -22.91 17.27
CA LYS A 530 -12.87 -23.03 17.53
C LYS A 530 -13.51 -24.27 16.92
N LEU A 531 -12.85 -24.93 15.96
CA LEU A 531 -13.33 -26.17 15.36
C LEU A 531 -13.07 -27.41 16.22
N GLY A 532 -12.28 -27.32 17.28
CA GLY A 532 -11.94 -28.43 18.15
C GLY A 532 -11.13 -29.53 17.46
N LEU A 533 -10.31 -29.18 16.49
CA LEU A 533 -9.41 -30.10 15.83
C LEU A 533 -8.30 -30.56 16.78
N GLY A 534 -7.81 -31.78 16.61
CA GLY A 534 -6.63 -32.26 17.33
C GLY A 534 -5.38 -31.48 16.95
N ALA A 535 -4.42 -31.37 17.85
CA ALA A 535 -3.19 -30.63 17.61
C ALA A 535 -2.36 -31.16 16.41
N ASP A 536 -2.52 -32.44 16.10
CA ASP A 536 -1.83 -33.10 14.97
C ASP A 536 -2.61 -32.98 13.65
N ASP A 537 -3.76 -32.31 13.63
CA ASP A 537 -4.54 -32.12 12.40
C ASP A 537 -3.78 -31.19 11.45
N PRO A 538 -3.54 -31.59 10.20
CA PRO A 538 -2.76 -30.77 9.24
C PRO A 538 -3.31 -29.36 9.04
N ARG A 539 -4.63 -29.18 9.20
CA ARG A 539 -5.30 -27.87 9.07
C ARG A 539 -4.89 -26.87 10.15
N CYS A 540 -4.36 -27.35 11.29
CA CYS A 540 -3.84 -26.49 12.35
C CYS A 540 -2.48 -25.88 11.99
N ASN A 541 -1.76 -26.45 11.03
CA ASN A 541 -0.48 -25.90 10.53
C ASN A 541 -0.75 -24.86 9.44
N GLN A 542 -1.08 -23.65 9.85
CA GLN A 542 -1.42 -22.56 8.92
C GLN A 542 -0.19 -21.76 8.49
N LEU A 543 -0.18 -21.31 7.22
CA LEU A 543 0.87 -20.44 6.69
C LEU A 543 0.79 -19.05 7.33
N LYS A 544 1.86 -18.64 8.01
CA LYS A 544 1.95 -17.32 8.64
C LYS A 544 2.43 -16.28 7.63
N LEU A 545 1.83 -15.08 7.68
CA LEU A 545 2.29 -13.92 6.93
C LEU A 545 3.50 -13.30 7.62
N MET A 546 4.45 -12.80 6.84
CA MET A 546 5.66 -12.13 7.36
C MET A 546 5.35 -10.75 7.97
N ASN A 547 4.40 -10.02 7.37
CA ASN A 547 4.04 -8.65 7.75
C ASN A 547 2.50 -8.48 7.76
N PRO A 548 1.79 -9.16 8.68
CA PRO A 548 0.34 -9.05 8.76
C PRO A 548 -0.11 -7.65 9.18
N LEU A 549 -1.29 -7.24 8.75
CA LEU A 549 -1.92 -6.00 9.19
C LEU A 549 -2.32 -6.04 10.69
N GLY A 550 -2.62 -7.24 11.19
CA GLY A 550 -2.99 -7.49 12.57
C GLY A 550 -3.09 -8.98 12.86
N GLU A 551 -3.30 -9.37 14.14
CA GLU A 551 -3.44 -10.77 14.54
C GLU A 551 -4.62 -11.44 13.82
N ASP A 552 -5.71 -10.70 13.59
CA ASP A 552 -6.93 -11.20 12.97
C ASP A 552 -6.77 -11.59 11.48
N THR A 553 -5.66 -11.19 10.86
CA THR A 553 -5.33 -11.46 9.45
C THR A 553 -3.92 -12.00 9.29
N SER A 554 -3.43 -12.75 10.28
CA SER A 554 -2.00 -13.12 10.35
C SER A 554 -1.65 -14.46 9.71
N VAL A 555 -2.65 -15.27 9.34
CA VAL A 555 -2.41 -16.57 8.69
C VAL A 555 -3.31 -16.78 7.47
N MET A 556 -2.87 -17.64 6.55
CA MET A 556 -3.70 -18.09 5.44
C MET A 556 -4.65 -19.20 5.89
N ARG A 557 -5.91 -19.19 5.44
CA ARG A 557 -6.90 -20.21 5.77
C ARG A 557 -6.55 -21.59 5.22
N SER A 558 -6.62 -22.61 6.05
CA SER A 558 -6.43 -24.02 5.70
C SER A 558 -7.74 -24.78 5.43
N THR A 559 -8.87 -24.18 5.75
CA THR A 559 -10.25 -24.62 5.43
C THR A 559 -11.17 -23.41 5.35
N LEU A 560 -12.26 -23.51 4.61
CA LEU A 560 -13.28 -22.46 4.48
C LEU A 560 -14.25 -22.42 5.67
N VAL A 561 -14.33 -23.49 6.45
CA VAL A 561 -15.34 -23.67 7.51
C VAL A 561 -15.40 -22.51 8.48
N PRO A 562 -14.29 -22.07 9.10
CA PRO A 562 -14.36 -20.98 10.08
C PRO A 562 -14.90 -19.67 9.51
N SER A 563 -14.52 -19.35 8.27
CA SER A 563 -14.95 -18.12 7.59
C SER A 563 -16.44 -18.15 7.25
N VAL A 564 -16.91 -19.30 6.76
CA VAL A 564 -18.34 -19.52 6.48
C VAL A 564 -19.17 -19.47 7.77
N LEU A 565 -18.69 -20.10 8.86
CA LEU A 565 -19.36 -20.04 10.17
C LEU A 565 -19.40 -18.63 10.74
N GLY A 566 -18.35 -17.84 10.56
CA GLY A 566 -18.35 -16.42 10.91
C GLY A 566 -19.44 -15.63 10.17
N THR A 567 -19.61 -15.90 8.87
CA THR A 567 -20.68 -15.28 8.07
C THR A 567 -22.07 -15.77 8.50
N VAL A 568 -22.23 -17.05 8.85
CA VAL A 568 -23.48 -17.60 9.41
C VAL A 568 -23.81 -16.90 10.73
N SER A 569 -22.87 -16.80 11.65
CA SER A 569 -23.03 -16.11 12.94
C SER A 569 -23.45 -14.65 12.74
N LEU A 570 -22.77 -13.93 11.84
CA LEU A 570 -23.10 -12.55 11.50
C LEU A 570 -24.53 -12.40 10.98
N ASN A 571 -24.99 -13.30 10.10
CA ASN A 571 -26.36 -13.27 9.61
C ASN A 571 -27.38 -13.53 10.71
N GLN A 572 -27.12 -14.50 11.60
CA GLN A 572 -27.98 -14.76 12.75
C GLN A 572 -28.03 -13.59 13.73
N SER A 573 -26.91 -12.94 14.00
CA SER A 573 -26.87 -11.74 14.87
C SER A 573 -27.65 -10.55 14.29
N ARG A 574 -27.83 -10.53 12.98
CA ARG A 574 -28.67 -9.55 12.26
C ARG A 574 -30.14 -9.98 12.12
N ASN A 575 -30.53 -11.03 12.83
CA ASN A 575 -31.89 -11.58 12.80
C ASN A 575 -32.38 -12.08 11.44
N ASN A 576 -31.46 -12.46 10.55
CA ASN A 576 -31.85 -13.20 9.35
C ASN A 576 -32.32 -14.59 9.76
N GLU A 577 -33.59 -14.92 9.48
CA GLU A 577 -34.23 -16.16 9.95
C GLU A 577 -33.72 -17.40 9.24
N THR A 578 -33.32 -17.28 7.99
CA THR A 578 -32.80 -18.36 7.15
C THR A 578 -31.67 -17.85 6.24
N ALA A 579 -30.68 -18.70 6.02
CA ALA A 579 -29.67 -18.49 4.99
C ALA A 579 -29.10 -19.81 4.50
N MET A 580 -28.90 -19.93 3.22
CA MET A 580 -28.12 -20.97 2.55
C MET A 580 -26.98 -20.30 1.80
N LEU A 581 -25.78 -20.41 2.34
CA LEU A 581 -24.58 -19.71 1.88
C LEU A 581 -23.58 -20.71 1.33
N TYR A 582 -22.83 -20.30 0.30
CA TYR A 582 -21.69 -21.09 -0.18
C TYR A 582 -20.51 -20.20 -0.53
N GLU A 583 -19.30 -20.73 -0.36
CA GLU A 583 -18.05 -20.11 -0.79
C GLU A 583 -17.24 -21.09 -1.62
N ILE A 584 -16.81 -20.65 -2.81
CA ILE A 584 -15.89 -21.37 -3.68
C ILE A 584 -14.59 -20.58 -3.68
N ALA A 585 -13.54 -21.14 -3.08
CA ALA A 585 -12.27 -20.46 -2.97
C ALA A 585 -11.12 -21.43 -2.63
N PRO A 586 -9.86 -21.05 -2.86
CA PRO A 586 -8.72 -21.85 -2.46
C PRO A 586 -8.54 -21.88 -0.94
N VAL A 587 -8.07 -23.00 -0.44
CA VAL A 587 -7.46 -23.17 0.88
C VAL A 587 -5.98 -23.49 0.69
N PHE A 588 -5.16 -23.19 1.70
CA PHE A 588 -3.71 -23.23 1.60
C PHE A 588 -3.15 -24.35 2.44
N ASP A 589 -2.72 -25.43 1.79
CA ASP A 589 -2.11 -26.59 2.44
C ASP A 589 -0.59 -26.47 2.44
N VAL A 590 -0.01 -26.61 3.61
CA VAL A 590 1.45 -26.56 3.82
C VAL A 590 2.01 -27.90 4.29
N SER A 591 1.23 -28.96 4.35
CA SER A 591 1.63 -30.27 4.91
C SER A 591 2.79 -30.93 4.17
N ALA A 592 2.85 -30.76 2.86
CA ALA A 592 3.93 -31.27 2.01
C ALA A 592 4.98 -30.19 1.60
N ARG A 593 4.89 -28.98 2.14
CA ARG A 593 5.71 -27.83 1.74
C ARG A 593 7.15 -27.95 2.25
N LYS A 594 8.14 -27.70 1.38
CA LYS A 594 9.54 -27.53 1.77
C LYS A 594 9.84 -26.03 2.03
N PRO A 595 10.89 -25.72 2.81
CA PRO A 595 11.34 -24.34 2.96
C PRO A 595 11.62 -23.68 1.60
N GLY A 596 11.01 -22.52 1.35
CA GLY A 596 11.12 -21.78 0.09
C GLY A 596 10.05 -22.09 -0.96
N ASP A 597 9.28 -23.19 -0.82
CA ASP A 597 8.19 -23.50 -1.74
C ASP A 597 6.93 -22.67 -1.44
N LEU A 598 6.08 -22.52 -2.44
CA LEU A 598 4.73 -21.98 -2.26
C LEU A 598 3.80 -23.04 -1.62
N PRO A 599 2.74 -22.65 -0.92
CA PRO A 599 1.73 -23.58 -0.43
C PRO A 599 0.95 -24.20 -1.60
N HIS A 600 0.36 -25.38 -1.38
CA HIS A 600 -0.62 -25.92 -2.31
C HIS A 600 -1.96 -25.16 -2.16
N GLU A 601 -2.41 -24.55 -3.25
CA GLU A 601 -3.69 -23.83 -3.32
C GLU A 601 -4.78 -24.79 -3.80
N GLN A 602 -5.52 -25.40 -2.85
CA GLN A 602 -6.53 -26.38 -3.15
C GLN A 602 -7.91 -25.72 -3.34
N PRO A 603 -8.51 -25.76 -4.55
CA PRO A 603 -9.87 -25.30 -4.78
C PRO A 603 -10.87 -26.08 -3.91
N SER A 604 -11.67 -25.37 -3.15
CA SER A 604 -12.61 -25.94 -2.20
C SER A 604 -13.97 -25.23 -2.26
N LEU A 605 -15.01 -25.97 -1.87
CA LEU A 605 -16.35 -25.44 -1.67
C LEU A 605 -16.77 -25.70 -0.22
N CYS A 606 -17.30 -24.69 0.44
CA CYS A 606 -17.97 -24.86 1.72
C CYS A 606 -19.39 -24.27 1.66
N ILE A 607 -20.35 -25.00 2.20
CA ILE A 607 -21.75 -24.59 2.35
C ILE A 607 -22.05 -24.44 3.84
N GLY A 608 -22.70 -23.34 4.23
CA GLY A 608 -23.23 -23.12 5.56
C GLY A 608 -24.71 -22.73 5.48
N ALA A 609 -25.62 -23.50 6.09
CA ALA A 609 -27.04 -23.29 5.94
C ALA A 609 -27.81 -23.45 7.24
N TYR A 610 -28.84 -22.63 7.45
CA TYR A 610 -29.73 -22.70 8.58
C TYR A 610 -31.10 -22.11 8.25
N GLY A 611 -32.12 -22.44 9.01
CA GLY A 611 -33.47 -21.89 8.90
C GLY A 611 -34.54 -22.98 8.84
N ASP A 612 -35.80 -22.57 8.74
CA ASP A 612 -36.92 -23.48 8.64
C ASP A 612 -36.90 -24.25 7.32
N GLY A 613 -37.05 -25.58 7.38
CA GLY A 613 -36.95 -26.44 6.21
C GLY A 613 -35.51 -26.74 5.76
N VAL A 614 -34.49 -26.16 6.38
CA VAL A 614 -33.08 -26.47 6.13
C VAL A 614 -32.62 -27.56 7.09
N ASP A 615 -32.36 -28.75 6.54
CA ASP A 615 -31.89 -29.89 7.29
C ASP A 615 -30.69 -30.59 6.61
N PHE A 616 -30.23 -31.65 7.26
CA PHE A 616 -29.14 -32.48 6.74
C PHE A 616 -29.47 -33.06 5.36
N TYR A 617 -30.73 -33.52 5.19
CA TYR A 617 -31.13 -34.19 3.94
C TYR A 617 -31.18 -33.24 2.77
N LEU A 618 -31.69 -32.04 2.97
CA LEU A 618 -31.69 -30.98 1.91
C LEU A 618 -30.30 -30.68 1.41
N ILE A 619 -29.37 -30.40 2.33
CA ILE A 619 -27.98 -30.00 1.90
C ILE A 619 -27.24 -31.21 1.32
N ARG A 620 -27.44 -32.42 1.90
CA ARG A 620 -26.91 -33.66 1.31
C ARG A 620 -27.37 -33.86 -0.14
N ASP A 621 -28.64 -33.68 -0.40
CA ASP A 621 -29.24 -33.92 -1.71
C ASP A 621 -28.77 -32.85 -2.73
N ILE A 622 -28.62 -31.61 -2.28
CA ILE A 622 -28.00 -30.55 -3.11
C ILE A 622 -26.58 -30.94 -3.51
N VAL A 623 -25.77 -31.41 -2.57
CA VAL A 623 -24.38 -31.82 -2.86
C VAL A 623 -24.35 -33.04 -3.78
N ILE A 624 -25.18 -34.07 -3.52
CA ILE A 624 -25.23 -35.25 -4.38
C ILE A 624 -25.70 -34.90 -5.79
N ASP A 625 -26.74 -34.08 -5.93
CA ASP A 625 -27.24 -33.66 -7.23
C ASP A 625 -26.16 -32.88 -7.99
N MET A 626 -25.46 -31.95 -7.30
CA MET A 626 -24.32 -31.24 -7.88
C MET A 626 -23.24 -32.21 -8.38
N LEU A 627 -22.81 -33.18 -7.55
CA LEU A 627 -21.79 -34.17 -7.95
C LEU A 627 -22.25 -35.02 -9.15
N SER A 628 -23.54 -35.40 -9.17
CA SER A 628 -24.11 -36.17 -10.26
C SER A 628 -24.08 -35.44 -11.59
N GLN A 629 -24.25 -34.13 -11.58
CA GLN A 629 -24.16 -33.29 -12.79
C GLN A 629 -22.73 -33.23 -13.38
N PHE A 630 -21.74 -33.65 -12.62
CA PHE A 630 -20.36 -33.86 -13.08
C PHE A 630 -20.04 -35.34 -13.36
N GLY A 631 -21.06 -36.24 -13.31
CA GLY A 631 -20.89 -37.68 -13.53
C GLY A 631 -20.26 -38.42 -12.37
N VAL A 632 -20.16 -37.80 -11.20
CA VAL A 632 -19.59 -38.41 -10.00
C VAL A 632 -20.70 -39.03 -9.16
N GLN A 633 -20.71 -40.36 -9.02
CA GLN A 633 -21.59 -41.08 -8.14
C GLN A 633 -20.93 -41.25 -6.78
N ALA A 634 -21.51 -40.64 -5.76
CA ALA A 634 -20.96 -40.70 -4.41
C ALA A 634 -21.76 -41.65 -3.50
N LYS A 635 -21.02 -42.53 -2.83
CA LYS A 635 -21.61 -43.42 -1.80
C LYS A 635 -21.61 -42.70 -0.44
N ILE A 636 -22.75 -42.70 0.22
CA ILE A 636 -22.92 -42.13 1.57
C ILE A 636 -22.44 -43.15 2.61
N VAL A 637 -21.48 -42.73 3.45
CA VAL A 637 -21.01 -43.53 4.58
C VAL A 637 -21.04 -42.70 5.86
N PRO A 638 -21.34 -43.31 7.03
CA PRO A 638 -21.24 -42.62 8.30
C PRO A 638 -19.78 -42.08 8.50
N GLY A 639 -19.65 -40.87 9.00
CA GLY A 639 -18.37 -40.31 9.32
C GLY A 639 -18.52 -38.86 9.69
N ALA A 640 -17.76 -38.42 10.70
CA ALA A 640 -17.79 -37.07 11.22
C ALA A 640 -16.39 -36.53 11.37
N GLU A 641 -16.23 -35.23 11.14
CA GLU A 641 -15.07 -34.44 11.57
C GLU A 641 -15.31 -33.93 13.02
N PRO A 642 -14.32 -33.50 13.76
CA PRO A 642 -14.47 -33.02 15.14
C PRO A 642 -15.52 -31.92 15.33
N TYR A 643 -15.70 -31.05 14.33
CA TYR A 643 -16.70 -29.97 14.34
C TYR A 643 -18.08 -30.40 13.87
N HIS A 644 -18.27 -31.68 13.54
CA HIS A 644 -19.54 -32.26 13.13
C HIS A 644 -20.26 -32.92 14.30
N HIS A 645 -21.59 -32.89 14.30
CA HIS A 645 -22.41 -33.66 15.20
C HIS A 645 -22.21 -35.15 14.93
N PRO A 646 -21.78 -35.98 15.89
CA PRO A 646 -21.33 -37.35 15.63
C PRO A 646 -22.43 -38.27 15.07
N GLY A 647 -23.71 -38.02 15.43
CA GLY A 647 -24.85 -38.81 14.97
C GLY A 647 -25.58 -38.24 13.74
N ARG A 648 -25.08 -37.09 13.17
CA ARG A 648 -25.76 -36.42 12.07
C ARG A 648 -24.72 -35.90 11.07
N ALA A 649 -23.84 -36.79 10.65
CA ALA A 649 -22.76 -36.52 9.72
C ALA A 649 -22.55 -37.69 8.78
N ALA A 650 -22.16 -37.37 7.55
CA ALA A 650 -21.82 -38.36 6.54
C ALA A 650 -20.65 -37.90 5.69
N LYS A 651 -19.88 -38.87 5.21
CA LYS A 651 -18.87 -38.70 4.15
C LYS A 651 -19.45 -39.19 2.82
N LEU A 652 -19.22 -38.46 1.77
CA LEU A 652 -19.56 -38.82 0.40
C LEU A 652 -18.31 -39.35 -0.26
N MET A 653 -18.31 -40.65 -0.58
CA MET A 653 -17.15 -41.35 -1.12
C MET A 653 -17.29 -41.56 -2.61
N ALA A 654 -16.29 -41.12 -3.39
CA ALA A 654 -16.12 -41.48 -4.80
C ALA A 654 -15.04 -42.58 -4.91
N GLY A 655 -15.46 -43.84 -5.02
CA GLY A 655 -14.56 -44.97 -4.78
C GLY A 655 -14.06 -44.97 -3.33
N ASP A 656 -12.77 -45.01 -3.12
CA ASP A 656 -12.13 -45.02 -1.81
C ASP A 656 -11.79 -43.63 -1.27
N ARG A 657 -12.07 -42.57 -2.06
CA ARG A 657 -11.73 -41.18 -1.72
C ARG A 657 -12.94 -40.41 -1.22
N CYS A 658 -12.80 -39.71 -0.12
CA CYS A 658 -13.82 -38.79 0.39
C CYS A 658 -13.83 -37.49 -0.42
N ILE A 659 -14.85 -37.26 -1.24
CA ILE A 659 -15.00 -36.05 -2.06
C ILE A 659 -15.72 -34.93 -1.33
N ALA A 660 -16.63 -35.29 -0.41
CA ALA A 660 -17.40 -34.29 0.34
C ALA A 660 -17.76 -34.80 1.73
N THR A 661 -18.04 -33.87 2.63
CA THR A 661 -18.64 -34.13 3.92
C THR A 661 -19.91 -33.27 4.06
N VAL A 662 -20.93 -33.80 4.71
CA VAL A 662 -22.16 -33.08 5.05
C VAL A 662 -22.52 -33.40 6.49
N ALA A 663 -22.78 -32.42 7.29
CA ALA A 663 -23.07 -32.62 8.72
C ALA A 663 -23.92 -31.50 9.31
N GLU A 664 -24.58 -31.80 10.40
CA GLU A 664 -25.01 -30.80 11.37
C GLU A 664 -23.82 -30.39 12.22
N LEU A 665 -23.70 -29.11 12.53
CA LEU A 665 -22.60 -28.56 13.30
C LEU A 665 -22.64 -29.05 14.75
N HIS A 666 -21.47 -29.31 15.34
CA HIS A 666 -21.40 -29.76 16.75
C HIS A 666 -21.82 -28.62 17.69
N PRO A 667 -22.61 -28.87 18.76
CA PRO A 667 -23.07 -27.83 19.66
C PRO A 667 -21.96 -26.98 20.30
N ASN A 668 -20.81 -27.56 20.62
CA ASN A 668 -19.68 -26.84 21.18
C ASN A 668 -19.09 -25.82 20.14
N VAL A 669 -19.07 -26.20 18.88
CA VAL A 669 -18.61 -25.34 17.82
C VAL A 669 -19.62 -24.23 17.53
N MET A 670 -20.91 -24.56 17.58
CA MET A 670 -21.96 -23.54 17.51
C MET A 670 -21.78 -22.50 18.62
N GLN A 671 -21.52 -22.92 19.85
CA GLN A 671 -21.25 -22.01 20.96
C GLN A 671 -20.01 -21.18 20.76
N ALA A 672 -18.90 -21.77 20.28
CA ALA A 672 -17.65 -21.08 20.04
C ALA A 672 -17.75 -20.01 18.93
N PHE A 673 -18.63 -20.20 17.95
CA PHE A 673 -18.92 -19.22 16.88
C PHE A 673 -20.15 -18.35 17.16
N GLU A 674 -20.77 -18.45 18.36
CA GLU A 674 -21.99 -17.71 18.74
C GLU A 674 -23.19 -17.98 17.82
N ILE A 675 -23.24 -19.18 17.26
CA ILE A 675 -24.33 -19.65 16.41
C ILE A 675 -25.46 -20.19 17.28
N THR A 676 -26.63 -19.62 17.15
CA THR A 676 -27.78 -19.94 18.00
C THR A 676 -28.77 -20.91 17.33
N ARG A 677 -28.79 -20.93 16.00
CA ARG A 677 -29.70 -21.80 15.24
C ARG A 677 -28.96 -23.02 14.71
N ARG A 678 -29.64 -24.13 14.67
CA ARG A 678 -29.17 -25.39 14.07
C ARG A 678 -28.64 -25.12 12.66
N THR A 679 -27.35 -25.43 12.43
CA THR A 679 -26.65 -25.12 11.20
C THR A 679 -26.11 -26.38 10.55
N ILE A 680 -26.30 -26.51 9.26
CA ILE A 680 -25.78 -27.60 8.43
C ILE A 680 -24.55 -27.05 7.70
N ILE A 681 -23.47 -27.84 7.69
CA ILE A 681 -22.25 -27.54 6.98
C ILE A 681 -21.92 -28.63 5.96
N ALA A 682 -21.43 -28.26 4.79
CA ALA A 682 -20.86 -29.19 3.83
C ALA A 682 -19.57 -28.66 3.23
N GLU A 683 -18.60 -29.54 3.03
CA GLU A 683 -17.35 -29.25 2.35
C GLU A 683 -17.20 -30.17 1.15
N VAL A 684 -16.69 -29.63 0.03
CA VAL A 684 -16.43 -30.42 -1.18
C VAL A 684 -15.04 -30.09 -1.72
N ASN A 685 -14.25 -31.09 -1.99
CA ASN A 685 -12.96 -30.97 -2.64
C ASN A 685 -13.17 -30.79 -4.14
N LEU A 686 -13.03 -29.55 -4.63
CA LEU A 686 -13.24 -29.23 -6.05
C LEU A 686 -12.07 -29.67 -6.95
N GLU A 687 -10.88 -29.82 -6.41
CA GLU A 687 -9.75 -30.40 -7.15
C GLU A 687 -10.04 -31.85 -7.49
N MET A 688 -10.48 -32.64 -6.50
CA MET A 688 -10.91 -34.02 -6.70
C MET A 688 -12.11 -34.14 -7.64
N LEU A 689 -13.07 -33.20 -7.54
CA LEU A 689 -14.19 -33.13 -8.47
C LEU A 689 -13.70 -32.89 -9.91
N CYS A 690 -12.70 -32.00 -10.09
CA CYS A 690 -12.10 -31.75 -11.40
C CYS A 690 -11.39 -32.98 -11.99
N GLU A 691 -10.72 -33.77 -11.14
CA GLU A 691 -10.10 -35.02 -11.57
C GLU A 691 -11.11 -36.11 -11.97
N LEU A 692 -12.20 -36.23 -11.21
CA LEU A 692 -13.18 -37.31 -11.36
C LEU A 692 -14.30 -36.98 -12.34
N HIS A 693 -14.44 -35.70 -12.76
CA HIS A 693 -15.56 -35.33 -13.60
C HIS A 693 -15.54 -36.05 -14.95
N THR A 694 -16.71 -36.50 -15.35
CA THR A 694 -16.92 -37.15 -16.64
C THR A 694 -17.98 -36.41 -17.45
N LYS A 695 -17.96 -36.54 -18.77
CA LYS A 695 -19.04 -35.98 -19.57
C LYS A 695 -20.32 -36.73 -19.27
N VAL A 696 -21.28 -36.02 -18.66
CA VAL A 696 -22.63 -36.54 -18.44
C VAL A 696 -23.47 -36.26 -19.67
N GLY A 697 -24.09 -37.22 -20.21
CA GLY A 697 -24.94 -36.99 -21.39
C GLY A 697 -25.33 -38.23 -22.18
N HIS A 698 -25.57 -39.38 -21.51
CA HIS A 698 -26.22 -40.50 -22.16
C HIS A 698 -27.75 -40.30 -22.06
N VAL A 699 -28.37 -39.95 -23.16
CA VAL A 699 -29.83 -40.04 -23.26
C VAL A 699 -30.20 -41.53 -23.41
N CYS A 700 -30.86 -42.07 -22.40
CA CYS A 700 -31.45 -43.40 -22.51
C CYS A 700 -32.75 -43.35 -23.30
N ALA A 701 -32.99 -44.31 -24.14
CA ALA A 701 -34.26 -44.42 -24.84
C ALA A 701 -35.43 -44.62 -23.85
N LEU A 702 -36.56 -43.99 -24.14
CA LEU A 702 -37.76 -44.20 -23.30
C LEU A 702 -38.13 -45.66 -23.26
N PRO A 703 -38.55 -46.20 -22.10
CA PRO A 703 -38.94 -47.59 -21.96
C PRO A 703 -40.14 -47.91 -22.88
N LYS A 704 -40.05 -49.02 -23.65
CA LYS A 704 -41.12 -49.49 -24.53
C LYS A 704 -42.10 -50.44 -23.83
N PHE A 705 -41.64 -51.02 -22.71
CA PHE A 705 -42.42 -52.03 -22.02
C PHE A 705 -42.73 -51.56 -20.59
N PRO A 706 -43.90 -51.96 -20.03
CA PRO A 706 -44.28 -51.57 -18.68
C PRO A 706 -43.37 -52.23 -17.63
N ALA A 707 -43.20 -51.48 -16.51
CA ALA A 707 -42.53 -52.03 -15.34
C ALA A 707 -43.42 -52.92 -14.47
N VAL A 708 -42.82 -53.83 -13.73
CA VAL A 708 -43.44 -54.57 -12.64
C VAL A 708 -42.91 -54.08 -11.32
N THR A 709 -43.80 -53.67 -10.43
CA THR A 709 -43.40 -53.15 -9.10
C THR A 709 -43.68 -54.20 -8.02
N ARG A 710 -42.79 -54.37 -7.06
CA ARG A 710 -42.94 -55.21 -5.89
C ARG A 710 -42.53 -54.49 -4.64
N ASP A 711 -43.37 -54.52 -3.63
CA ASP A 711 -43.07 -53.95 -2.33
C ASP A 711 -42.68 -55.07 -1.35
N ILE A 712 -41.63 -54.81 -0.57
CA ILE A 712 -41.16 -55.68 0.50
C ILE A 712 -40.92 -54.86 1.77
N ALA A 713 -41.30 -55.49 2.91
CA ALA A 713 -40.96 -54.92 4.21
C ALA A 713 -39.97 -55.85 4.91
N LEU A 714 -38.81 -55.36 5.24
CA LEU A 714 -37.74 -56.13 5.87
C LEU A 714 -37.55 -55.68 7.32
N VAL A 715 -37.54 -56.68 8.22
CA VAL A 715 -37.20 -56.47 9.65
C VAL A 715 -35.73 -56.68 9.82
N MET A 716 -35.05 -55.69 10.37
CA MET A 716 -33.59 -55.66 10.56
C MET A 716 -33.19 -55.02 11.90
N GLU A 717 -31.98 -55.25 12.33
CA GLU A 717 -31.41 -54.60 13.52
C GLU A 717 -31.39 -53.06 13.34
N GLU A 718 -31.60 -52.31 14.42
CA GLU A 718 -31.60 -50.86 14.38
C GLU A 718 -30.28 -50.27 13.79
N GLY A 719 -29.14 -50.94 14.06
CA GLY A 719 -27.82 -50.53 13.53
C GLY A 719 -27.60 -50.80 12.04
N THR A 720 -28.42 -51.65 11.39
CA THR A 720 -28.31 -51.93 9.95
C THR A 720 -28.76 -50.75 9.15
N THR A 721 -27.86 -50.18 8.28
CA THR A 721 -28.20 -49.03 7.48
C THR A 721 -29.11 -49.39 6.30
N VAL A 722 -30.04 -48.50 5.95
CA VAL A 722 -30.89 -48.67 4.77
C VAL A 722 -30.06 -48.76 3.50
N GLY A 723 -28.97 -48.01 3.43
CA GLY A 723 -28.06 -48.02 2.28
C GLY A 723 -27.40 -49.39 2.03
N SER A 724 -26.98 -50.08 3.10
CA SER A 724 -26.39 -51.43 2.96
C SER A 724 -27.38 -52.43 2.38
N VAL A 725 -28.65 -52.37 2.82
CA VAL A 725 -29.71 -53.22 2.28
C VAL A 725 -30.02 -52.88 0.83
N LEU A 726 -30.08 -51.57 0.46
CA LEU A 726 -30.27 -51.14 -0.91
C LEU A 726 -29.11 -51.58 -1.81
N ASP A 727 -27.88 -51.57 -1.32
CA ASP A 727 -26.70 -52.04 -2.07
C ASP A 727 -26.83 -53.58 -2.39
N VAL A 728 -27.26 -54.34 -1.39
CA VAL A 728 -27.51 -55.79 -1.60
C VAL A 728 -28.65 -56.02 -2.59
N ILE A 729 -29.77 -55.28 -2.45
CA ILE A 729 -30.90 -55.35 -3.36
C ILE A 729 -30.48 -55.04 -4.80
N ARG A 730 -29.73 -53.94 -5.01
CA ARG A 730 -29.27 -53.52 -6.35
C ARG A 730 -28.30 -54.53 -6.96
N LYS A 731 -27.36 -55.00 -6.16
CA LYS A 731 -26.35 -56.00 -6.61
C LYS A 731 -27.03 -57.29 -7.03
N THR A 732 -28.01 -57.73 -6.23
CA THR A 732 -28.70 -59.03 -6.48
C THR A 732 -29.77 -58.88 -7.55
N GLY A 733 -30.47 -57.76 -7.63
CA GLY A 733 -31.49 -57.50 -8.64
C GLY A 733 -30.96 -57.39 -10.06
N GLY A 734 -29.68 -57.05 -10.23
CA GLY A 734 -28.99 -57.05 -11.53
C GLY A 734 -29.67 -56.19 -12.58
N ALA A 735 -29.55 -56.57 -13.85
CA ALA A 735 -29.99 -55.77 -14.99
C ALA A 735 -31.54 -55.59 -15.11
N LEU A 736 -32.32 -56.43 -14.47
CA LEU A 736 -33.79 -56.31 -14.48
C LEU A 736 -34.31 -55.34 -13.41
N LEU A 737 -33.56 -55.05 -12.37
CA LEU A 737 -33.93 -54.10 -11.37
C LEU A 737 -33.61 -52.68 -11.86
N GLU A 738 -34.66 -51.97 -12.27
CA GLU A 738 -34.54 -50.57 -12.72
C GLU A 738 -34.38 -49.60 -11.54
N LYS A 739 -35.15 -49.83 -10.45
CA LYS A 739 -35.20 -48.94 -9.31
C LYS A 739 -35.47 -49.69 -8.00
N ALA A 740 -34.82 -49.24 -6.94
CA ALA A 740 -35.12 -49.70 -5.57
C ALA A 740 -35.11 -48.47 -4.66
N GLU A 741 -36.24 -48.23 -4.01
CA GLU A 741 -36.47 -47.08 -3.11
C GLU A 741 -37.05 -47.53 -1.76
N MET A 742 -36.60 -46.91 -0.70
CA MET A 742 -37.21 -47.03 0.61
C MET A 742 -38.33 -46.00 0.70
N PHE A 743 -39.53 -46.39 1.17
CA PHE A 743 -40.66 -45.49 1.29
C PHE A 743 -41.23 -45.40 2.69
N ASP A 744 -40.94 -46.39 3.59
CA ASP A 744 -41.43 -46.34 4.98
C ASP A 744 -40.47 -47.01 5.95
N ILE A 745 -40.45 -46.52 7.18
CA ILE A 745 -39.70 -47.07 8.33
C ILE A 745 -40.63 -47.16 9.51
N TYR A 746 -40.91 -48.35 9.95
CA TYR A 746 -41.75 -48.59 11.13
C TYR A 746 -40.89 -49.00 12.35
N ARG A 747 -41.14 -48.34 13.45
CA ARG A 747 -40.62 -48.68 14.79
C ARG A 747 -41.79 -48.70 15.77
N GLY A 748 -42.12 -49.81 16.30
CA GLY A 748 -43.28 -49.91 17.20
C GLY A 748 -43.38 -51.19 17.93
N ALA A 749 -44.46 -51.33 18.77
CA ALA A 749 -44.67 -52.41 19.71
C ALA A 749 -44.82 -53.79 19.05
N GLN A 750 -45.01 -53.87 17.75
CA GLN A 750 -45.07 -55.14 16.98
C GLN A 750 -43.70 -55.68 16.59
N LEU A 751 -42.62 -54.98 16.87
CA LEU A 751 -41.28 -55.46 16.62
C LEU A 751 -40.55 -55.75 17.93
N LEU A 752 -39.58 -56.67 17.83
CA LEU A 752 -38.69 -56.92 18.99
C LEU A 752 -37.86 -55.64 19.28
N SER A 753 -37.55 -55.39 20.54
CA SER A 753 -36.68 -54.26 20.95
C SER A 753 -35.34 -54.32 20.20
N GLY A 754 -34.91 -53.20 19.71
CA GLY A 754 -33.67 -53.08 18.91
C GLY A 754 -33.85 -53.41 17.42
N LYS A 755 -35.06 -53.60 16.93
CA LYS A 755 -35.36 -53.85 15.50
C LYS A 755 -36.22 -52.75 14.90
N LYS A 756 -36.04 -52.54 13.59
CA LYS A 756 -36.88 -51.71 12.72
C LYS A 756 -37.37 -52.49 11.53
N SER A 757 -38.54 -52.12 11.01
CA SER A 757 -39.03 -52.61 9.73
C SER A 757 -38.92 -51.53 8.67
N VAL A 758 -38.27 -51.80 7.57
CA VAL A 758 -38.08 -50.86 6.44
C VAL A 758 -38.78 -51.41 5.20
N ALA A 759 -39.63 -50.60 4.59
CA ALA A 759 -40.37 -50.97 3.38
C ALA A 759 -39.63 -50.40 2.15
N PHE A 760 -39.48 -51.31 1.17
CA PHE A 760 -38.81 -50.96 -0.10
C PHE A 760 -39.76 -51.23 -1.26
N SER A 761 -39.79 -50.35 -2.24
CA SER A 761 -40.43 -50.53 -3.54
C SER A 761 -39.39 -50.83 -4.61
N LEU A 762 -39.53 -51.95 -5.26
CA LEU A 762 -38.62 -52.49 -6.27
C LEU A 762 -39.34 -52.48 -7.62
N THR A 763 -38.76 -51.75 -8.58
CA THR A 763 -39.27 -51.65 -9.94
C THR A 763 -38.39 -52.47 -10.88
N PHE A 764 -38.97 -53.44 -11.55
CA PHE A 764 -38.31 -54.29 -12.51
C PHE A 764 -38.79 -54.01 -13.92
N ARG A 765 -37.87 -54.02 -14.86
CA ARG A 765 -38.13 -53.75 -16.28
C ARG A 765 -37.13 -54.49 -17.17
N ASN A 766 -37.60 -54.90 -18.34
CA ASN A 766 -36.74 -55.39 -19.42
C ASN A 766 -36.90 -54.47 -20.65
N ALA A 767 -35.82 -54.21 -21.33
CA ALA A 767 -35.79 -53.33 -22.50
C ALA A 767 -36.39 -53.97 -23.76
N GLU A 768 -36.47 -55.32 -23.80
CA GLU A 768 -36.85 -56.09 -24.98
C GLU A 768 -38.24 -56.70 -24.93
N ARG A 769 -38.81 -56.93 -23.70
CA ARG A 769 -40.13 -57.55 -23.53
C ARG A 769 -40.79 -57.17 -22.20
N THR A 770 -42.10 -57.38 -22.10
CA THR A 770 -42.80 -57.29 -20.83
C THR A 770 -42.38 -58.42 -19.91
N LEU A 771 -42.17 -58.15 -18.62
CA LEU A 771 -41.84 -59.11 -17.59
C LEU A 771 -43.11 -59.82 -17.10
N SER A 772 -42.97 -61.09 -16.80
CA SER A 772 -44.01 -61.92 -16.15
C SER A 772 -43.67 -62.16 -14.67
N ASP A 773 -44.60 -62.70 -13.92
CA ASP A 773 -44.37 -63.16 -12.53
C ASP A 773 -43.29 -64.24 -12.43
N ASP A 774 -43.17 -65.09 -13.43
CA ASP A 774 -42.15 -66.15 -13.50
C ASP A 774 -40.74 -65.57 -13.68
N ASP A 775 -40.58 -64.36 -14.24
CA ASP A 775 -39.34 -63.65 -14.34
C ASP A 775 -38.93 -62.95 -13.04
N VAL A 776 -39.93 -62.37 -12.34
CA VAL A 776 -39.68 -61.51 -11.18
C VAL A 776 -39.64 -62.33 -9.87
N ASN A 777 -40.45 -63.26 -9.68
CA ASN A 777 -40.58 -64.05 -8.41
C ASN A 777 -39.28 -64.78 -8.02
N PRO A 778 -38.54 -65.46 -8.93
CA PRO A 778 -37.29 -66.09 -8.59
C PRO A 778 -36.21 -65.04 -8.20
N LEU A 779 -36.25 -63.82 -8.82
CA LEU A 779 -35.31 -62.75 -8.52
C LEU A 779 -35.65 -62.15 -7.15
N MET A 780 -36.93 -61.97 -6.82
CA MET A 780 -37.41 -61.59 -5.50
C MET A 780 -36.90 -62.50 -4.40
N GLN A 781 -37.01 -63.84 -4.60
CA GLN A 781 -36.52 -64.79 -3.61
C GLN A 781 -34.98 -64.69 -3.44
N LYS A 782 -34.24 -64.50 -4.52
CA LYS A 782 -32.79 -64.26 -4.42
C LYS A 782 -32.46 -62.98 -3.65
N ILE A 783 -33.19 -61.87 -3.89
CA ILE A 783 -33.00 -60.60 -3.18
C ILE A 783 -33.28 -60.79 -1.69
N LEU A 784 -34.39 -61.47 -1.33
CA LEU A 784 -34.75 -61.72 0.09
C LEU A 784 -33.68 -62.58 0.78
N ALA A 785 -33.24 -63.67 0.15
CA ALA A 785 -32.18 -64.49 0.69
C ALA A 785 -30.86 -63.79 0.86
N ALA A 786 -30.49 -62.94 -0.11
CA ALA A 786 -29.29 -62.12 0.01
C ALA A 786 -29.36 -61.06 1.11
N CYS A 787 -30.52 -60.39 1.28
CA CYS A 787 -30.74 -59.43 2.35
C CYS A 787 -30.66 -60.06 3.74
N GLU A 788 -31.19 -61.32 3.85
CA GLU A 788 -31.10 -62.11 5.08
C GLU A 788 -29.64 -62.49 5.39
N ALA A 789 -28.91 -63.00 4.38
CA ALA A 789 -27.57 -63.51 4.53
C ALA A 789 -26.54 -62.34 4.80
N GLU A 790 -26.61 -61.23 4.03
CA GLU A 790 -25.63 -60.13 4.11
C GLU A 790 -25.99 -59.07 5.12
N CYS A 791 -27.29 -58.85 5.41
CA CYS A 791 -27.75 -57.76 6.27
C CYS A 791 -28.58 -58.20 7.49
N SER A 792 -28.81 -59.55 7.67
CA SER A 792 -29.71 -60.10 8.69
C SER A 792 -31.10 -59.47 8.63
N ALA A 793 -31.55 -59.12 7.44
CA ALA A 793 -32.80 -58.44 7.17
C ALA A 793 -33.84 -59.46 6.67
N THR A 794 -34.83 -59.77 7.49
CA THR A 794 -35.83 -60.81 7.21
C THR A 794 -37.15 -60.20 6.77
N LEU A 795 -37.91 -60.91 5.89
CA LEU A 795 -39.23 -60.46 5.45
C LEU A 795 -40.16 -60.32 6.65
N ARG A 796 -40.90 -59.22 6.77
CA ARG A 796 -41.98 -59.03 7.72
C ARG A 796 -43.17 -59.78 7.24
N LEU A 797 -43.59 -60.77 8.03
CA LEU A 797 -44.77 -61.52 7.79
C LEU A 797 -46.07 -60.80 8.14
#